data_cb96182db5deb17ef1327e52b3475d44
#
_entry.id   cb96182db5deb17ef1327e52b3475d44
#
_cell.length_a   1.000
_cell.length_b   1.000
_cell.length_c   1.000
_cell.angle_alpha   90.00
_cell.angle_beta   90.00
_cell.angle_gamma   90.00
#
_symmetry.space_group_name_H-M   'P 1'
#
loop_
_entity.id
_entity.type
_entity.pdbx_description
1 polymer ?
#
loop_
_entity_poly.entity_id
_entity_poly.type
_entity_poly.pdbx_seq_one_letter_code
_entity_poly.pdbx_strand_id
1 'polypeptide(L)'
;QDSIPEIDLDNVIVKSARINVNSKQVPFSVSIKNFNENRNYSSKSSLIDFTNSIPGLYASSSNNFSQDLRISIRGFGARSAFGIRGIKLIVDGIPETTPDGQSQLDNLPLGLISNIEVLRGPSSILYGNSSGGVISINTLSNSSEPYFKTSAVFGAYQYQSIQRTRVFDWNNSSLVVHFDKRRSNGYRDFSGYKSSILNLRYLRDLDENNEIVLQLNYTDSPYAYDAGGLKLSEVEDNRRQSRKNNFDYDTYEKVRHIKTGFSWKHLNDNNSFIDSYFFYQKRDFNSKLPFNYGGIIFLERDYYGIGTKYSKTFHSENKTRTVTLGIDHTNQQDDRRRFKNNLGEQGEKTFDQLEKFKNTGIYLINQTDYGSGLLFRYGIRFDNNKIGTDFEDFISLNKFNPSLGISYSLNNSNNIYFSTGTSFETPTLNELSNNPNGNGLNKNLDPSSSVNYEIGWRRSVSNLLVEATVYLINTDNEILPYEIEEFPGKNFYRNVGSTRRYGIELNSQLLFSNGKLNLSYTNSKNIFKDFNIDGNDLTDLSIPGIPDQILDIELIFNLSKRQSIAINNRLIGELYADNLNETQTSSYNLLGLTYSKKIFKNSQIYLGVNNLLDVNYYDNIRINAFGKRYFEPAPKRNFHFGINFSF
;
A
#
# COMPACT_ATOMS: atom_id res chain seq x y z
N GLN A 1 17.93 35.40 13.11
CA GLN A 1 16.62 34.79 12.75
C GLN A 1 16.91 33.76 11.65
N ASP A 2 17.27 32.53 12.04
CA ASP A 2 17.36 31.42 11.09
C ASP A 2 15.92 31.07 10.71
N SER A 3 15.53 31.43 9.51
CA SER A 3 14.26 31.08 8.92
C SER A 3 14.08 29.55 9.00
N ILE A 4 12.90 29.09 9.42
CA ILE A 4 12.46 27.72 9.21
C ILE A 4 12.65 27.44 7.71
N PRO A 5 13.28 26.32 7.31
CA PRO A 5 13.41 26.03 5.90
C PRO A 5 12.01 26.07 5.28
N GLU A 6 11.80 27.03 4.38
CA GLU A 6 10.61 27.14 3.56
C GLU A 6 10.47 25.81 2.82
N ILE A 7 9.46 25.05 3.15
CA ILE A 7 9.09 23.91 2.30
C ILE A 7 8.52 24.58 1.06
N ASP A 8 9.30 24.59 -0.01
CA ASP A 8 8.81 25.07 -1.30
C ASP A 8 7.70 24.12 -1.77
N LEU A 9 6.47 24.47 -1.43
CA LEU A 9 5.26 23.77 -1.88
C LEU A 9 5.03 23.99 -3.38
N ASP A 10 5.81 24.87 -4.01
CA ASP A 10 5.57 25.32 -5.37
C ASP A 10 6.13 24.39 -6.45
N ASN A 11 7.10 23.54 -6.15
CA ASN A 11 7.81 22.72 -7.14
C ASN A 11 7.80 21.21 -6.88
N VAL A 12 6.76 20.67 -6.24
CA VAL A 12 6.67 19.23 -6.02
C VAL A 12 6.25 18.50 -7.31
N ILE A 13 7.13 17.66 -7.83
CA ILE A 13 6.90 16.89 -9.06
C ILE A 13 6.37 15.51 -8.72
N VAL A 14 5.22 15.16 -9.31
CA VAL A 14 4.65 13.79 -9.26
C VAL A 14 5.38 12.93 -10.28
N LYS A 15 6.06 11.88 -9.82
CA LYS A 15 6.82 10.93 -10.66
C LYS A 15 6.01 9.68 -10.97
N SER A 16 5.17 9.24 -10.05
CA SER A 16 4.33 8.04 -10.18
C SER A 16 3.28 8.11 -11.30
N ALA A 17 3.05 9.28 -11.87
CA ALA A 17 2.13 9.51 -12.99
C ALA A 17 2.67 9.10 -14.38
N ARG A 18 3.84 8.44 -14.47
CA ARG A 18 4.56 8.08 -15.71
C ARG A 18 5.04 9.27 -16.55
N ILE A 19 4.54 10.47 -16.31
CA ILE A 19 4.99 11.77 -16.83
C ILE A 19 5.24 12.68 -15.63
N ASN A 20 6.35 13.40 -15.63
CA ASN A 20 6.61 14.40 -14.60
C ASN A 20 5.61 15.55 -14.74
N VAL A 21 4.89 15.85 -13.68
CA VAL A 21 3.89 16.92 -13.64
C VAL A 21 3.94 17.61 -12.28
N ASN A 22 3.78 18.93 -12.28
CA ASN A 22 3.70 19.69 -11.04
C ASN A 22 2.46 19.28 -10.26
N SER A 23 2.59 18.98 -8.98
CA SER A 23 1.49 18.50 -8.11
C SER A 23 0.31 19.47 -8.05
N LYS A 24 0.53 20.77 -8.26
CA LYS A 24 -0.52 21.79 -8.31
C LYS A 24 -1.43 21.63 -9.53
N GLN A 25 -0.89 21.18 -10.67
CA GLN A 25 -1.59 21.12 -11.95
C GLN A 25 -2.04 19.72 -12.36
N VAL A 26 -1.63 18.68 -11.61
CA VAL A 26 -1.99 17.31 -11.96
C VAL A 26 -3.52 17.13 -11.99
N PRO A 27 -4.10 16.56 -13.06
CA PRO A 27 -5.55 16.49 -13.21
C PRO A 27 -6.17 15.23 -12.57
N PHE A 28 -5.74 14.88 -11.35
CA PHE A 28 -6.28 13.79 -10.51
C PHE A 28 -5.79 13.94 -9.08
N SER A 29 -6.41 13.19 -8.14
CA SER A 29 -6.03 13.19 -6.73
C SER A 29 -4.68 12.55 -6.51
N VAL A 30 -3.76 13.28 -5.87
CA VAL A 30 -2.45 12.78 -5.45
C VAL A 30 -2.08 13.34 -4.08
N SER A 31 -1.54 12.48 -3.23
CA SER A 31 -0.92 12.90 -1.96
C SER A 31 0.55 12.57 -1.98
N ILE A 32 1.40 13.51 -1.57
CA ILE A 32 2.84 13.35 -1.51
C ILE A 32 3.29 13.60 -0.08
N LYS A 33 4.03 12.66 0.48
CA LYS A 33 4.64 12.78 1.81
C LYS A 33 6.13 12.61 1.72
N ASN A 34 6.87 13.64 2.13
CA ASN A 34 8.32 13.63 2.24
C ASN A 34 8.71 13.39 3.71
N PHE A 35 9.61 12.45 3.93
CA PHE A 35 10.09 12.06 5.25
C PHE A 35 11.54 12.53 5.40
N ASN A 36 11.71 13.72 5.97
CA ASN A 36 13.04 14.16 6.38
C ASN A 36 13.52 13.25 7.53
N GLU A 37 14.72 12.74 7.42
CA GLU A 37 15.34 11.81 8.36
C GLU A 37 15.27 12.22 9.83
N ASN A 38 15.20 13.53 10.11
CA ASN A 38 15.26 14.11 11.43
C ASN A 38 13.89 14.40 12.08
N ARG A 39 12.76 14.08 11.42
CA ARG A 39 11.42 14.47 11.90
C ARG A 39 10.37 13.34 11.90
N ASN A 40 10.75 12.11 11.62
CA ASN A 40 9.83 10.97 11.71
C ASN A 40 10.08 10.24 13.04
N TYR A 41 9.20 10.48 14.00
CA TYR A 41 9.30 10.01 15.39
C TYR A 41 8.34 8.83 15.68
N SER A 42 7.84 8.16 14.66
CA SER A 42 7.01 6.97 14.84
C SER A 42 7.86 5.74 15.18
N SER A 43 7.21 4.70 15.63
CA SER A 43 7.85 3.39 15.86
C SER A 43 8.45 2.79 14.59
N LYS A 44 8.00 3.25 13.40
CA LYS A 44 8.35 2.69 12.07
C LYS A 44 8.15 1.17 12.03
N SER A 45 7.10 0.71 12.70
CA SER A 45 6.79 -0.70 12.80
C SER A 45 6.03 -1.21 11.56
N SER A 46 5.29 -0.34 10.91
CA SER A 46 4.44 -0.64 9.77
C SER A 46 4.36 0.53 8.78
N LEU A 47 3.94 0.26 7.55
CA LEU A 47 3.73 1.31 6.54
C LEU A 47 2.61 2.30 6.95
N ILE A 48 1.69 1.90 7.84
CA ILE A 48 0.67 2.81 8.38
C ILE A 48 1.26 4.06 9.03
N ASP A 49 2.42 3.94 9.65
CA ASP A 49 3.13 5.07 10.27
C ASP A 49 3.54 6.15 9.25
N PHE A 50 3.55 5.80 7.97
CA PHE A 50 3.91 6.67 6.85
C PHE A 50 2.70 7.13 6.03
N THR A 51 1.58 6.38 6.07
CA THR A 51 0.41 6.61 5.22
C THR A 51 -0.77 7.26 5.94
N ASN A 52 -0.71 7.42 7.26
CA ASN A 52 -1.69 8.22 8.01
C ASN A 52 -1.79 9.63 7.43
N SER A 53 -2.97 10.24 7.51
CA SER A 53 -3.29 11.57 6.93
C SER A 53 -3.23 11.60 5.39
N ILE A 54 -3.51 10.47 4.72
CA ILE A 54 -3.79 10.43 3.29
C ILE A 54 -5.29 10.20 3.11
N PRO A 55 -6.03 11.15 2.53
CA PRO A 55 -7.47 11.00 2.34
C PRO A 55 -7.82 9.76 1.53
N GLY A 56 -8.93 9.11 1.86
CA GLY A 56 -9.40 7.92 1.16
C GLY A 56 -8.62 6.64 1.45
N LEU A 57 -7.53 6.71 2.21
CA LEU A 57 -6.69 5.55 2.57
C LEU A 57 -7.04 5.04 3.98
N TYR A 58 -7.43 3.77 4.06
CA TYR A 58 -7.61 3.04 5.31
C TYR A 58 -6.66 1.85 5.37
N ALA A 59 -5.97 1.69 6.50
CA ALA A 59 -5.10 0.56 6.74
C ALA A 59 -5.50 -0.15 8.03
N SER A 60 -5.48 -1.49 8.01
CA SER A 60 -5.83 -2.38 9.13
C SER A 60 -4.83 -3.52 9.21
N SER A 61 -4.91 -4.36 10.26
CA SER A 61 -3.98 -5.49 10.47
C SER A 61 -2.55 -5.06 10.80
N SER A 62 -2.36 -3.90 11.42
CA SER A 62 -1.02 -3.35 11.71
C SER A 62 -0.27 -4.11 12.80
N ASN A 63 -0.98 -4.90 13.61
CA ASN A 63 -0.42 -5.70 14.72
C ASN A 63 -0.48 -7.21 14.48
N ASN A 64 -0.96 -7.65 13.32
CA ASN A 64 -0.92 -9.04 12.90
C ASN A 64 0.12 -9.21 11.78
N PHE A 65 1.34 -9.55 12.15
CA PHE A 65 2.48 -9.65 11.22
C PHE A 65 2.47 -10.91 10.35
N SER A 66 1.53 -11.83 10.61
CA SER A 66 1.31 -13.03 9.80
C SER A 66 0.38 -12.77 8.59
N GLN A 67 -0.40 -11.69 8.60
CA GLN A 67 -1.36 -11.42 7.54
C GLN A 67 -1.02 -10.18 6.71
N ASP A 68 0.10 -9.56 6.97
CA ASP A 68 0.49 -8.28 6.40
C ASP A 68 -0.53 -7.15 6.67
N LEU A 69 -0.07 -5.92 6.49
CA LEU A 69 -0.93 -4.75 6.54
C LEU A 69 -1.91 -4.78 5.37
N ARG A 70 -3.19 -4.63 5.64
CA ARG A 70 -4.23 -4.46 4.63
C ARG A 70 -4.43 -2.98 4.36
N ILE A 71 -4.37 -2.60 3.10
CA ILE A 71 -4.60 -1.21 2.68
C ILE A 71 -5.77 -1.17 1.73
N SER A 72 -6.68 -0.24 1.96
CA SER A 72 -7.72 0.13 1.00
C SER A 72 -7.62 1.60 0.64
N ILE A 73 -7.91 1.92 -0.63
CA ILE A 73 -8.06 3.29 -1.13
C ILE A 73 -9.46 3.40 -1.75
N ARG A 74 -10.28 4.33 -1.22
CA ARG A 74 -11.68 4.50 -1.64
C ARG A 74 -12.46 3.16 -1.63
N GLY A 75 -12.17 2.30 -0.64
CA GLY A 75 -12.79 0.98 -0.49
C GLY A 75 -12.22 -0.15 -1.35
N PHE A 76 -11.41 0.12 -2.38
CA PHE A 76 -10.67 -0.93 -3.08
C PHE A 76 -9.57 -1.49 -2.17
N GLY A 77 -9.42 -2.81 -2.16
CA GLY A 77 -8.48 -3.51 -1.29
C GLY A 77 -9.10 -4.01 0.02
N ALA A 78 -10.27 -3.51 0.44
CA ALA A 78 -10.94 -3.95 1.67
C ALA A 78 -11.25 -5.47 1.69
N ARG A 79 -11.52 -6.06 0.52
CA ARG A 79 -11.78 -7.50 0.34
C ARG A 79 -10.58 -8.41 0.59
N SER A 80 -9.39 -7.85 0.70
CA SER A 80 -8.18 -8.65 0.88
C SER A 80 -8.22 -9.40 2.21
N ALA A 81 -8.00 -10.70 2.16
CA ALA A 81 -7.85 -11.50 3.37
C ALA A 81 -6.47 -11.27 4.03
N PHE A 82 -5.46 -10.93 3.23
CA PHE A 82 -4.09 -10.63 3.63
C PHE A 82 -3.40 -9.79 2.54
N GLY A 83 -2.45 -8.96 2.94
CA GLY A 83 -1.70 -8.08 2.03
C GLY A 83 -2.58 -7.04 1.31
N ILE A 84 -2.14 -6.59 0.15
CA ILE A 84 -2.79 -5.54 -0.63
C ILE A 84 -3.39 -6.11 -1.91
N ARG A 85 -4.60 -5.66 -2.26
CA ARG A 85 -5.32 -5.99 -3.49
C ARG A 85 -5.87 -4.73 -4.15
N GLY A 86 -5.92 -4.72 -5.49
CA GLY A 86 -6.50 -3.62 -6.26
C GLY A 86 -5.74 -2.29 -6.18
N ILE A 87 -4.55 -2.28 -5.58
CA ILE A 87 -3.68 -1.12 -5.44
C ILE A 87 -2.28 -1.51 -5.93
N LYS A 88 -1.72 -0.71 -6.83
CA LYS A 88 -0.36 -0.94 -7.34
C LYS A 88 0.67 -0.39 -6.35
N LEU A 89 1.57 -1.25 -5.89
CA LEU A 89 2.72 -0.87 -5.08
C LEU A 89 3.97 -0.84 -5.95
N ILE A 90 4.72 0.24 -5.88
CA ILE A 90 5.97 0.46 -6.62
C ILE A 90 7.01 0.93 -5.62
N VAL A 91 8.20 0.33 -5.66
CA VAL A 91 9.34 0.75 -4.83
C VAL A 91 10.52 1.07 -5.74
N ASP A 92 11.00 2.31 -5.66
CA ASP A 92 12.11 2.83 -6.49
C ASP A 92 11.93 2.57 -8.00
N GLY A 93 10.69 2.75 -8.49
CA GLY A 93 10.32 2.56 -9.89
C GLY A 93 10.06 1.11 -10.33
N ILE A 94 10.31 0.12 -9.47
CA ILE A 94 10.10 -1.30 -9.75
C ILE A 94 8.79 -1.79 -9.10
N PRO A 95 7.90 -2.49 -9.84
CA PRO A 95 6.69 -3.06 -9.28
C PRO A 95 6.96 -4.09 -8.17
N GLU A 96 6.28 -3.93 -7.02
CA GLU A 96 6.15 -4.95 -5.98
C GLU A 96 4.87 -5.79 -6.18
N THR A 97 3.84 -5.18 -6.74
CA THR A 97 2.59 -5.87 -7.07
C THR A 97 2.84 -6.87 -8.18
N THR A 98 2.55 -8.13 -7.93
CA THR A 98 2.58 -9.22 -8.92
C THR A 98 1.55 -8.99 -10.04
N PRO A 99 1.67 -9.62 -11.21
CA PRO A 99 0.76 -9.38 -12.33
C PRO A 99 -0.69 -9.77 -12.01
N ASP A 100 -0.90 -10.71 -11.10
CA ASP A 100 -2.24 -11.08 -10.59
C ASP A 100 -2.85 -10.02 -9.64
N GLY A 101 -2.14 -8.92 -9.35
CA GLY A 101 -2.62 -7.78 -8.56
C GLY A 101 -2.44 -7.90 -7.05
N GLN A 102 -1.65 -8.85 -6.56
CA GLN A 102 -1.34 -8.99 -5.13
C GLN A 102 -0.02 -8.31 -4.75
N SER A 103 0.04 -7.69 -3.57
CA SER A 103 1.29 -7.15 -3.00
C SER A 103 1.44 -7.53 -1.54
N GLN A 104 2.69 -7.71 -1.10
CA GLN A 104 3.09 -7.84 0.30
C GLN A 104 3.94 -6.65 0.73
N LEU A 105 4.02 -6.42 2.05
CA LEU A 105 4.73 -5.28 2.64
C LEU A 105 5.85 -5.70 3.59
N ASP A 106 5.99 -6.98 3.85
CA ASP A 106 6.95 -7.57 4.79
C ASP A 106 8.42 -7.36 4.39
N ASN A 107 8.68 -7.15 3.09
CA ASN A 107 10.01 -6.89 2.51
C ASN A 107 10.40 -5.40 2.44
N LEU A 108 9.54 -4.47 2.88
CA LEU A 108 9.82 -3.04 2.77
C LEU A 108 10.86 -2.57 3.78
N PRO A 109 11.94 -1.89 3.33
CA PRO A 109 12.92 -1.27 4.21
C PRO A 109 12.38 0.06 4.76
N LEU A 110 11.48 -0.02 5.75
CA LEU A 110 10.76 1.14 6.30
C LEU A 110 11.69 2.26 6.77
N GLY A 111 12.89 1.92 7.24
CA GLY A 111 13.91 2.89 7.66
C GLY A 111 14.51 3.73 6.55
N LEU A 112 14.36 3.30 5.28
CA LEU A 112 14.88 4.00 4.11
C LEU A 112 13.84 4.84 3.38
N ILE A 113 12.56 4.79 3.74
CA ILE A 113 11.52 5.54 3.03
C ILE A 113 11.82 7.04 3.13
N SER A 114 12.04 7.68 1.98
CA SER A 114 12.28 9.11 1.86
C SER A 114 11.04 9.87 1.39
N ASN A 115 10.23 9.23 0.54
CA ASN A 115 9.05 9.83 -0.06
C ASN A 115 8.00 8.76 -0.36
N ILE A 116 6.72 9.12 -0.20
CA ILE A 116 5.57 8.31 -0.65
C ILE A 116 4.66 9.20 -1.48
N GLU A 117 4.32 8.72 -2.68
CA GLU A 117 3.29 9.29 -3.55
C GLU A 117 2.11 8.33 -3.61
N VAL A 118 0.91 8.82 -3.32
CA VAL A 118 -0.33 8.02 -3.41
C VAL A 118 -1.25 8.68 -4.43
N LEU A 119 -1.44 7.99 -5.57
CA LEU A 119 -2.45 8.34 -6.55
C LEU A 119 -3.73 7.60 -6.19
N ARG A 120 -4.85 8.33 -6.08
CA ARG A 120 -6.15 7.77 -5.71
C ARG A 120 -7.05 7.67 -6.94
N GLY A 121 -7.83 6.59 -7.00
CA GLY A 121 -8.73 6.33 -8.11
C GLY A 121 -8.11 5.51 -9.23
N PRO A 122 -8.76 5.39 -10.39
CA PRO A 122 -8.41 4.44 -11.43
C PRO A 122 -7.05 4.74 -12.03
N SER A 123 -6.13 3.84 -11.80
CA SER A 123 -4.74 3.95 -12.24
C SER A 123 -4.34 2.87 -13.23
N SER A 124 -5.30 2.07 -13.70
CA SER A 124 -5.01 1.00 -14.67
C SER A 124 -4.37 1.52 -15.95
N ILE A 125 -4.68 2.75 -16.37
CA ILE A 125 -3.97 3.40 -17.48
C ILE A 125 -2.45 3.48 -17.25
N LEU A 126 -2.02 3.64 -16.01
CA LEU A 126 -0.60 3.79 -15.69
C LEU A 126 0.10 2.45 -15.51
N TYR A 127 -0.57 1.49 -14.83
CA TYR A 127 0.11 0.31 -14.31
C TYR A 127 -0.67 -1.01 -14.48
N GLY A 128 -1.78 -1.02 -15.23
CA GLY A 128 -2.62 -2.21 -15.47
C GLY A 128 -3.49 -2.55 -14.26
N ASN A 129 -3.54 -3.81 -13.88
CA ASN A 129 -4.37 -4.40 -12.83
C ASN A 129 -4.36 -3.63 -11.49
N SER A 130 -5.19 -2.55 -11.40
CA SER A 130 -5.27 -1.66 -10.23
C SER A 130 -6.45 -0.70 -10.33
N SER A 131 -7.46 -0.83 -9.49
CA SER A 131 -8.65 0.05 -9.46
C SER A 131 -8.60 1.11 -8.34
N GLY A 132 -7.98 0.80 -7.21
CA GLY A 132 -7.93 1.72 -6.05
C GLY A 132 -6.91 2.84 -6.18
N GLY A 133 -5.82 2.59 -6.90
CA GLY A 133 -4.76 3.58 -7.03
C GLY A 133 -3.35 3.01 -7.07
N VAL A 134 -2.37 3.91 -6.87
CA VAL A 134 -0.95 3.57 -6.83
C VAL A 134 -0.34 4.10 -5.53
N ILE A 135 0.45 3.28 -4.86
CA ILE A 135 1.37 3.69 -3.81
C ILE A 135 2.78 3.56 -4.36
N SER A 136 3.45 4.69 -4.57
CA SER A 136 4.85 4.73 -4.99
C SER A 136 5.73 5.15 -3.83
N ILE A 137 6.66 4.29 -3.46
CA ILE A 137 7.61 4.48 -2.38
C ILE A 137 8.98 4.73 -2.98
N ASN A 138 9.60 5.85 -2.63
CA ASN A 138 10.98 6.11 -2.97
C ASN A 138 11.83 5.96 -1.71
N THR A 139 12.89 5.16 -1.80
CA THR A 139 13.87 5.01 -0.73
C THR A 139 15.00 6.03 -0.90
N LEU A 140 15.81 6.18 0.12
CA LEU A 140 17.02 7.00 0.07
C LEU A 140 17.93 6.51 -1.07
N SER A 141 18.28 7.41 -2.00
CA SER A 141 19.08 7.09 -3.17
C SER A 141 20.55 7.48 -3.03
N ASN A 142 20.76 8.68 -2.52
CA ASN A 142 22.07 9.29 -2.33
C ASN A 142 21.99 10.31 -1.20
N SER A 143 23.11 10.77 -0.74
CA SER A 143 23.24 11.89 0.18
C SER A 143 24.34 12.78 -0.37
N SER A 144 24.24 14.09 -0.17
CA SER A 144 25.29 15.04 -0.55
C SER A 144 26.64 14.78 0.14
N GLU A 145 26.62 13.98 1.20
CA GLU A 145 27.81 13.54 1.94
C GLU A 145 27.62 12.11 2.45
N PRO A 146 28.71 11.30 2.52
CA PRO A 146 28.67 9.97 3.14
C PRO A 146 28.22 10.08 4.58
N TYR A 147 27.30 9.23 5.02
CA TYR A 147 26.89 9.19 6.41
C TYR A 147 26.62 7.78 6.93
N PHE A 148 26.65 7.65 8.25
CA PHE A 148 26.24 6.45 8.96
C PHE A 148 25.13 6.79 9.95
N LYS A 149 24.04 6.00 9.93
CA LYS A 149 22.90 6.18 10.83
C LYS A 149 22.55 4.86 11.51
N THR A 150 22.36 4.93 12.82
CA THR A 150 21.80 3.84 13.63
C THR A 150 20.53 4.32 14.30
N SER A 151 19.47 3.54 14.21
CA SER A 151 18.20 3.76 14.91
C SER A 151 17.87 2.54 15.74
N ALA A 152 17.49 2.72 16.99
CA ALA A 152 16.97 1.67 17.86
C ALA A 152 15.65 2.12 18.46
N VAL A 153 14.65 1.24 18.41
CA VAL A 153 13.31 1.46 18.96
C VAL A 153 12.94 0.32 19.88
N PHE A 154 12.42 0.64 21.05
CA PHE A 154 11.90 -0.29 22.04
C PHE A 154 10.45 0.09 22.35
N GLY A 155 9.57 -0.88 22.43
CA GLY A 155 8.15 -0.65 22.65
C GLY A 155 7.49 -1.69 23.55
N ALA A 156 6.20 -1.52 23.77
CA ALA A 156 5.38 -2.49 24.46
C ALA A 156 5.44 -3.86 23.76
N TYR A 157 5.04 -4.89 24.47
CA TYR A 157 5.03 -6.29 24.00
C TYR A 157 6.39 -6.78 23.51
N GLN A 158 7.47 -6.29 24.16
CA GLN A 158 8.87 -6.59 23.82
C GLN A 158 9.23 -6.24 22.38
N TYR A 159 8.56 -5.25 21.80
CA TYR A 159 8.92 -4.74 20.48
C TYR A 159 10.34 -4.17 20.49
N GLN A 160 11.13 -4.59 19.54
CA GLN A 160 12.49 -4.10 19.31
C GLN A 160 12.72 -3.98 17.80
N SER A 161 13.28 -2.84 17.39
CA SER A 161 13.77 -2.60 16.03
C SER A 161 15.16 -2.00 16.11
N ILE A 162 16.11 -2.55 15.36
CA ILE A 162 17.46 -2.02 15.21
C ILE A 162 17.73 -1.86 13.72
N GLN A 163 17.99 -0.64 13.31
CA GLN A 163 18.25 -0.28 11.91
C GLN A 163 19.62 0.37 11.79
N ARG A 164 20.35 0.01 10.74
CA ARG A 164 21.65 0.61 10.40
C ARG A 164 21.68 0.94 8.93
N THR A 165 22.01 2.19 8.61
CA THR A 165 22.16 2.68 7.24
C THR A 165 23.56 3.25 7.08
N ARG A 166 24.24 2.86 6.02
CA ARG A 166 25.48 3.46 5.59
C ARG A 166 25.33 3.95 4.16
N VAL A 167 25.68 5.19 3.91
CA VAL A 167 25.79 5.76 2.56
C VAL A 167 27.25 5.99 2.27
N PHE A 168 27.71 5.43 1.17
CA PHE A 168 29.01 5.69 0.58
C PHE A 168 28.76 6.53 -0.65
N ASP A 169 29.51 7.61 -0.81
CA ASP A 169 29.37 8.52 -1.92
C ASP A 169 30.72 8.73 -2.60
N TRP A 170 30.73 8.67 -3.91
CA TRP A 170 31.89 8.89 -4.79
C TRP A 170 31.46 9.85 -5.90
N ASN A 171 32.37 10.47 -6.60
CA ASN A 171 32.08 11.54 -7.57
C ASN A 171 30.88 11.25 -8.52
N ASN A 172 30.75 10.02 -9.02
CA ASN A 172 29.71 9.64 -9.99
C ASN A 172 28.90 8.43 -9.53
N SER A 173 28.97 8.06 -8.25
CA SER A 173 28.24 6.88 -7.77
C SER A 173 27.99 6.95 -6.28
N SER A 174 26.90 6.33 -5.85
CA SER A 174 26.57 6.15 -4.43
C SER A 174 26.11 4.73 -4.15
N LEU A 175 26.41 4.23 -2.94
CA LEU A 175 25.94 2.95 -2.44
C LEU A 175 25.26 3.15 -1.09
N VAL A 176 24.01 2.78 -1.00
CA VAL A 176 23.24 2.69 0.25
C VAL A 176 23.21 1.25 0.71
N VAL A 177 23.66 1.00 1.93
CA VAL A 177 23.57 -0.30 2.61
C VAL A 177 22.68 -0.12 3.82
N HIS A 178 21.61 -0.88 3.91
CA HIS A 178 20.67 -0.82 5.02
C HIS A 178 20.39 -2.21 5.57
N PHE A 179 20.40 -2.30 6.89
CA PHE A 179 20.03 -3.49 7.64
C PHE A 179 18.97 -3.13 8.69
N ASP A 180 17.89 -3.91 8.74
CA ASP A 180 16.80 -3.77 9.70
C ASP A 180 16.50 -5.13 10.35
N LYS A 181 16.42 -5.15 11.69
CA LYS A 181 16.03 -6.34 12.45
C LYS A 181 14.94 -5.96 13.43
N ARG A 182 13.80 -6.66 13.34
CA ARG A 182 12.62 -6.40 14.16
C ARG A 182 12.15 -7.68 14.85
N ARG A 183 11.61 -7.54 16.06
CA ARG A 183 10.92 -8.59 16.77
C ARG A 183 9.88 -8.01 17.74
N SER A 184 8.84 -8.80 18.04
CA SER A 184 7.85 -8.54 19.08
C SER A 184 7.23 -9.84 19.55
N ASN A 185 6.73 -9.88 20.79
CA ASN A 185 5.87 -10.95 21.26
C ASN A 185 4.40 -10.76 20.81
N GLY A 186 4.07 -9.56 20.28
CA GLY A 186 2.72 -9.18 19.89
C GLY A 186 1.82 -8.81 21.06
N TYR A 187 0.72 -8.13 20.75
CA TYR A 187 -0.30 -7.74 21.73
C TYR A 187 -1.13 -8.92 22.20
N ARG A 188 -1.59 -9.73 21.26
CA ARG A 188 -2.39 -10.92 21.54
C ARG A 188 -1.48 -12.09 21.90
N ASP A 189 -2.02 -13.05 22.63
CA ASP A 189 -1.34 -14.32 22.82
C ASP A 189 -1.17 -15.00 21.46
N PHE A 190 -0.05 -15.65 21.24
CA PHE A 190 0.28 -16.29 19.97
C PHE A 190 0.26 -15.33 18.75
N SER A 191 0.89 -14.15 18.88
CA SER A 191 1.03 -13.16 17.80
C SER A 191 2.46 -12.60 17.65
N GLY A 192 3.44 -13.34 18.16
CA GLY A 192 4.85 -12.95 18.07
C GLY A 192 5.42 -13.05 16.66
N TYR A 193 6.41 -12.22 16.34
CA TYR A 193 7.11 -12.27 15.07
C TYR A 193 8.58 -11.87 15.17
N LYS A 194 9.34 -12.22 14.11
CA LYS A 194 10.71 -11.80 13.90
C LYS A 194 10.96 -11.60 12.42
N SER A 195 11.65 -10.54 12.05
CA SER A 195 12.04 -10.24 10.67
C SER A 195 13.41 -9.59 10.59
N SER A 196 14.14 -9.83 9.51
CA SER A 196 15.40 -9.19 9.18
C SER A 196 15.40 -8.82 7.71
N ILE A 197 15.82 -7.59 7.38
CA ILE A 197 15.88 -7.08 6.01
C ILE A 197 17.27 -6.53 5.75
N LEU A 198 17.87 -6.92 4.62
CA LEU A 198 19.05 -6.30 4.03
C LEU A 198 18.64 -5.63 2.73
N ASN A 199 18.98 -4.35 2.57
CA ASN A 199 18.75 -3.61 1.33
C ASN A 199 20.04 -2.97 0.86
N LEU A 200 20.37 -3.16 -0.43
CA LEU A 200 21.48 -2.52 -1.11
C LEU A 200 20.95 -1.75 -2.31
N ARG A 201 21.41 -0.52 -2.47
CA ARG A 201 21.07 0.30 -3.64
C ARG A 201 22.32 1.02 -4.13
N TYR A 202 22.77 0.68 -5.33
CA TYR A 202 23.89 1.31 -6.00
C TYR A 202 23.41 2.14 -7.17
N LEU A 203 23.74 3.41 -7.16
CA LEU A 203 23.47 4.36 -8.23
C LEU A 203 24.79 4.79 -8.86
N ARG A 204 24.82 4.89 -10.17
CA ARG A 204 25.97 5.40 -10.91
C ARG A 204 25.54 6.22 -12.12
N ASP A 205 26.06 7.42 -12.21
CA ASP A 205 26.08 8.22 -13.42
C ASP A 205 27.25 7.74 -14.29
N LEU A 206 26.93 7.07 -15.41
CA LEU A 206 27.94 6.60 -16.36
C LEU A 206 28.54 7.79 -17.14
N ASP A 207 27.69 8.74 -17.49
CA ASP A 207 27.98 10.02 -18.11
C ASP A 207 26.84 11.00 -17.84
N GLU A 208 26.86 12.20 -18.45
CA GLU A 208 25.82 13.24 -18.28
C GLU A 208 24.42 12.82 -18.73
N ASN A 209 24.34 11.79 -19.57
CA ASN A 209 23.10 11.31 -20.17
C ASN A 209 22.62 9.96 -19.64
N ASN A 210 23.46 9.21 -18.94
CA ASN A 210 23.19 7.82 -18.55
C ASN A 210 23.32 7.62 -17.05
N GLU A 211 22.20 7.26 -16.43
CA GLU A 211 22.12 6.83 -15.02
C GLU A 211 21.72 5.37 -14.95
N ILE A 212 22.40 4.59 -14.11
CA ILE A 212 22.03 3.22 -13.78
C ILE A 212 21.81 3.06 -12.28
N VAL A 213 20.85 2.21 -11.92
CA VAL A 213 20.60 1.82 -10.53
C VAL A 213 20.53 0.30 -10.43
N LEU A 214 21.30 -0.27 -9.50
CA LEU A 214 21.22 -1.66 -9.08
C LEU A 214 20.60 -1.75 -7.69
N GLN A 215 19.72 -2.72 -7.50
CA GLN A 215 19.02 -2.94 -6.23
C GLN A 215 19.11 -4.41 -5.82
N LEU A 216 19.29 -4.65 -4.52
CA LEU A 216 19.12 -5.94 -3.89
C LEU A 216 18.34 -5.76 -2.60
N ASN A 217 17.28 -6.54 -2.42
CA ASN A 217 16.57 -6.67 -1.15
C ASN A 217 16.54 -8.14 -0.76
N TYR A 218 16.86 -8.43 0.49
CA TYR A 218 16.73 -9.76 1.09
C TYR A 218 15.98 -9.66 2.39
N THR A 219 14.94 -10.46 2.54
CA THR A 219 14.10 -10.54 3.75
C THR A 219 14.08 -11.97 4.26
N ASP A 220 14.27 -12.13 5.57
CA ASP A 220 14.08 -13.38 6.30
C ASP A 220 13.19 -13.14 7.51
N SER A 221 11.98 -13.70 7.45
CA SER A 221 10.99 -13.73 8.54
C SER A 221 10.77 -15.19 8.93
N PRO A 222 11.51 -15.71 9.93
CA PRO A 222 11.48 -17.13 10.29
C PRO A 222 10.16 -17.57 10.91
N TYR A 223 9.40 -16.65 11.48
CA TYR A 223 8.04 -16.85 11.97
C TYR A 223 7.31 -15.53 12.17
N ALA A 224 6.01 -15.57 11.95
CA ALA A 224 5.01 -14.62 12.39
C ALA A 224 3.74 -15.43 12.74
N TYR A 225 3.34 -15.44 14.02
CA TYR A 225 2.19 -16.23 14.50
C TYR A 225 0.88 -15.49 14.28
N ASP A 226 -0.19 -16.22 13.94
CA ASP A 226 -1.54 -15.68 13.75
C ASP A 226 -2.46 -16.07 14.91
N ALA A 227 -2.85 -15.10 15.71
CA ALA A 227 -3.79 -15.29 16.83
C ALA A 227 -5.24 -15.56 16.37
N GLY A 228 -5.57 -15.32 15.11
CA GLY A 228 -6.89 -15.54 14.52
C GLY A 228 -7.98 -14.56 14.97
N GLY A 229 -9.12 -14.56 14.25
CA GLY A 229 -10.30 -13.77 14.61
C GLY A 229 -11.10 -14.40 15.76
N LEU A 230 -11.73 -13.56 16.58
CA LEU A 230 -12.55 -13.93 17.74
C LEU A 230 -14.02 -13.59 17.50
N LYS A 231 -14.92 -14.30 18.22
CA LYS A 231 -16.30 -13.86 18.42
C LYS A 231 -16.34 -12.69 19.41
N LEU A 232 -17.42 -11.91 19.40
CA LEU A 232 -17.58 -10.80 20.35
C LEU A 232 -17.50 -11.27 21.81
N SER A 233 -18.17 -12.39 22.17
CA SER A 233 -18.12 -12.96 23.51
C SER A 233 -16.70 -13.39 23.94
N GLU A 234 -15.89 -13.92 23.00
CA GLU A 234 -14.50 -14.27 23.26
C GLU A 234 -13.65 -13.01 23.51
N VAL A 235 -13.95 -11.89 22.81
CA VAL A 235 -13.30 -10.60 23.04
C VAL A 235 -13.67 -10.02 24.41
N GLU A 236 -14.93 -10.13 24.82
CA GLU A 236 -15.41 -9.66 26.13
C GLU A 236 -14.78 -10.43 27.28
N ASP A 237 -14.60 -11.73 27.13
CA ASP A 237 -13.93 -12.59 28.10
C ASP A 237 -12.43 -12.23 28.22
N ASN A 238 -11.70 -12.28 27.12
CA ASN A 238 -10.27 -11.92 27.10
C ASN A 238 -9.85 -11.37 25.72
N ARG A 239 -9.64 -10.07 25.62
CA ARG A 239 -9.22 -9.41 24.36
C ARG A 239 -7.87 -9.90 23.84
N ARG A 240 -7.02 -10.45 24.68
CA ARG A 240 -5.66 -10.87 24.30
C ARG A 240 -5.59 -12.33 23.85
N GLN A 241 -6.62 -13.13 24.13
CA GLN A 241 -6.58 -14.55 23.79
C GLN A 241 -6.41 -14.79 22.29
N SER A 242 -5.70 -15.85 21.92
CA SER A 242 -5.74 -16.41 20.58
C SER A 242 -7.00 -17.25 20.38
N ARG A 243 -7.47 -17.36 19.13
CA ARG A 243 -8.46 -18.37 18.78
C ARG A 243 -7.87 -19.75 19.06
N LYS A 244 -8.63 -20.62 19.74
CA LYS A 244 -8.15 -21.96 20.12
C LYS A 244 -7.60 -22.76 18.93
N ASN A 245 -8.31 -22.79 17.80
CA ASN A 245 -7.84 -23.50 16.61
C ASN A 245 -6.51 -22.93 16.08
N ASN A 246 -6.31 -21.60 16.11
CA ASN A 246 -5.05 -21.02 15.66
C ASN A 246 -3.87 -21.48 16.52
N PHE A 247 -4.07 -21.60 17.81
CA PHE A 247 -3.07 -22.16 18.72
C PHE A 247 -2.87 -23.67 18.52
N ASP A 248 -3.96 -24.46 18.47
CA ASP A 248 -3.89 -25.92 18.33
C ASP A 248 -3.23 -26.37 17.01
N TYR A 249 -3.47 -25.64 15.91
CA TYR A 249 -2.92 -25.92 14.60
C TYR A 249 -1.58 -25.23 14.33
N ASP A 250 -0.97 -24.59 15.35
CA ASP A 250 0.32 -23.89 15.28
C ASP A 250 0.38 -22.89 14.11
N THR A 251 -0.60 -22.00 14.01
CA THR A 251 -0.79 -21.10 12.86
C THR A 251 0.31 -20.08 12.77
N TYR A 252 1.05 -20.05 11.65
CA TYR A 252 2.11 -19.08 11.42
C TYR A 252 2.38 -18.86 9.94
N GLU A 253 3.16 -17.83 9.64
CA GLU A 253 3.85 -17.62 8.37
C GLU A 253 5.35 -17.59 8.56
N LYS A 254 6.06 -18.08 7.54
CA LYS A 254 7.51 -17.97 7.37
C LYS A 254 7.80 -17.53 5.95
N VAL A 255 8.66 -16.52 5.82
CA VAL A 255 8.99 -15.91 4.53
C VAL A 255 10.49 -15.79 4.36
N ARG A 256 10.97 -16.17 3.17
CA ARG A 256 12.25 -15.73 2.61
C ARG A 256 11.98 -15.07 1.28
N HIS A 257 12.54 -13.89 1.08
CA HIS A 257 12.34 -13.13 -0.14
C HIS A 257 13.66 -12.52 -0.59
N ILE A 258 13.98 -12.69 -1.85
CA ILE A 258 15.07 -11.98 -2.51
C ILE A 258 14.54 -11.26 -3.73
N LYS A 259 14.95 -10.01 -3.87
CA LYS A 259 14.64 -9.17 -5.04
C LYS A 259 15.92 -8.56 -5.56
N THR A 260 16.11 -8.63 -6.88
CA THR A 260 17.13 -7.88 -7.59
C THR A 260 16.47 -6.98 -8.62
N GLY A 261 17.03 -5.80 -8.83
CA GLY A 261 16.51 -4.83 -9.78
C GLY A 261 17.64 -4.07 -10.48
N PHE A 262 17.39 -3.76 -11.73
CA PHE A 262 18.22 -2.90 -12.56
C PHE A 262 17.33 -1.85 -13.20
N SER A 263 17.72 -0.60 -13.16
CA SER A 263 17.10 0.47 -13.96
C SER A 263 18.16 1.28 -14.69
N TRP A 264 17.80 1.72 -15.87
CA TRP A 264 18.63 2.55 -16.73
C TRP A 264 17.79 3.69 -17.28
N LYS A 265 18.28 4.92 -17.09
CA LYS A 265 17.71 6.12 -17.64
C LYS A 265 18.71 6.75 -18.61
N HIS A 266 18.23 7.02 -19.81
CA HIS A 266 19.02 7.66 -20.86
C HIS A 266 18.34 8.94 -21.33
N LEU A 267 19.04 10.06 -21.28
CA LEU A 267 18.63 11.35 -21.85
C LEU A 267 19.15 11.42 -23.28
N ASN A 268 18.25 11.35 -24.28
CA ASN A 268 18.66 11.51 -25.68
C ASN A 268 19.03 12.97 -26.01
N ASP A 269 18.24 13.90 -25.46
CA ASP A 269 18.39 15.35 -25.58
C ASP A 269 17.66 16.01 -24.39
N ASN A 270 17.68 17.33 -24.30
CA ASN A 270 17.00 18.05 -23.21
C ASN A 270 15.47 17.83 -23.18
N ASN A 271 14.90 17.23 -24.23
CA ASN A 271 13.45 17.10 -24.42
C ASN A 271 12.97 15.65 -24.49
N SER A 272 13.87 14.66 -24.52
CA SER A 272 13.46 13.26 -24.60
C SER A 272 14.36 12.32 -23.78
N PHE A 273 13.74 11.28 -23.23
CA PHE A 273 14.45 10.27 -22.46
C PHE A 273 13.82 8.88 -22.62
N ILE A 274 14.65 7.87 -22.41
CA ILE A 274 14.26 6.46 -22.23
C ILE A 274 14.47 6.12 -20.76
N ASP A 275 13.53 5.41 -20.18
CA ASP A 275 13.60 4.88 -18.82
C ASP A 275 13.17 3.41 -18.85
N SER A 276 14.08 2.52 -18.45
CA SER A 276 13.91 1.07 -18.55
C SER A 276 14.25 0.42 -17.23
N TYR A 277 13.54 -0.65 -16.90
CA TYR A 277 13.83 -1.47 -15.73
C TYR A 277 13.74 -2.95 -16.07
N PHE A 278 14.49 -3.74 -15.31
CA PHE A 278 14.38 -5.19 -15.22
C PHE A 278 14.45 -5.59 -13.76
N PHE A 279 13.70 -6.62 -13.37
CA PHE A 279 13.77 -7.17 -12.01
C PHE A 279 13.50 -8.66 -11.99
N TYR A 280 14.00 -9.31 -10.93
CA TYR A 280 13.68 -10.68 -10.56
C TYR A 280 13.45 -10.75 -9.06
N GLN A 281 12.41 -11.48 -8.65
CA GLN A 281 12.05 -11.74 -7.25
C GLN A 281 11.81 -13.23 -7.07
N LYS A 282 12.36 -13.80 -6.01
CA LYS A 282 12.02 -15.13 -5.52
C LYS A 282 11.49 -15.04 -4.10
N ARG A 283 10.34 -15.69 -3.85
CA ARG A 283 9.71 -15.74 -2.54
C ARG A 283 9.37 -17.17 -2.16
N ASP A 284 9.96 -17.63 -1.05
CA ASP A 284 9.62 -18.87 -0.39
C ASP A 284 8.68 -18.53 0.77
N PHE A 285 7.47 -19.04 0.72
CA PHE A 285 6.42 -18.80 1.71
C PHE A 285 5.93 -20.14 2.27
N ASN A 286 5.95 -20.27 3.60
CA ASN A 286 5.40 -21.41 4.31
C ASN A 286 4.39 -20.91 5.33
N SER A 287 3.21 -21.53 5.39
CA SER A 287 2.16 -21.15 6.32
C SER A 287 1.41 -22.35 6.85
N LYS A 288 0.99 -22.27 8.12
CA LYS A 288 0.02 -23.16 8.71
C LYS A 288 -1.28 -22.41 9.01
N LEU A 289 -2.40 -22.96 8.60
CA LEU A 289 -3.76 -22.42 8.76
C LEU A 289 -4.55 -23.22 9.79
N PRO A 290 -5.62 -22.66 10.39
CA PRO A 290 -6.34 -23.23 11.53
C PRO A 290 -7.36 -24.33 11.16
N PHE A 291 -7.01 -25.18 10.18
CA PHE A 291 -7.84 -26.31 9.75
C PHE A 291 -6.97 -27.45 9.17
N ASN A 292 -7.54 -28.66 9.11
CA ASN A 292 -6.81 -29.86 8.72
C ASN A 292 -6.53 -29.93 7.21
N TYR A 293 -7.56 -29.98 6.36
CA TYR A 293 -7.38 -30.28 4.93
C TYR A 293 -6.77 -29.13 4.16
N GLY A 294 -5.54 -29.31 3.65
CA GLY A 294 -4.82 -28.25 2.93
C GLY A 294 -4.35 -27.12 3.84
N GLY A 295 -4.30 -27.33 5.16
CA GLY A 295 -3.96 -26.31 6.14
C GLY A 295 -2.48 -25.97 6.24
N ILE A 296 -1.56 -26.78 5.66
CA ILE A 296 -0.15 -26.43 5.51
C ILE A 296 0.13 -26.07 4.06
N ILE A 297 0.72 -24.91 3.84
CA ILE A 297 1.00 -24.34 2.51
C ILE A 297 2.49 -24.14 2.35
N PHE A 298 3.03 -24.63 1.24
CA PHE A 298 4.33 -24.25 0.70
C PHE A 298 4.10 -23.57 -0.65
N LEU A 299 4.62 -22.38 -0.80
CA LEU A 299 4.54 -21.59 -2.04
C LEU A 299 5.94 -21.10 -2.39
N GLU A 300 6.43 -21.51 -3.54
CA GLU A 300 7.65 -20.97 -4.13
C GLU A 300 7.23 -20.09 -5.32
N ARG A 301 7.49 -18.78 -5.25
CA ARG A 301 7.14 -17.81 -6.29
C ARG A 301 8.37 -17.30 -6.97
N ASP A 302 8.39 -17.39 -8.29
CA ASP A 302 9.27 -16.66 -9.16
C ASP A 302 8.49 -15.54 -9.88
N TYR A 303 8.95 -14.31 -9.75
CA TYR A 303 8.33 -13.14 -10.36
C TYR A 303 9.39 -12.25 -10.99
N TYR A 304 9.29 -12.02 -12.30
CA TYR A 304 10.21 -11.16 -13.01
C TYR A 304 9.49 -10.29 -14.04
N GLY A 305 10.15 -9.22 -14.42
CA GLY A 305 9.58 -8.31 -15.41
C GLY A 305 10.58 -7.33 -15.98
N ILE A 306 10.18 -6.78 -17.11
CA ILE A 306 10.87 -5.73 -17.83
C ILE A 306 9.87 -4.66 -18.23
N GLY A 307 10.27 -3.42 -18.16
CA GLY A 307 9.50 -2.30 -18.69
C GLY A 307 10.39 -1.25 -19.31
N THR A 308 9.88 -0.59 -20.32
CA THR A 308 10.54 0.56 -20.93
C THR A 308 9.53 1.61 -21.34
N LYS A 309 9.91 2.87 -21.21
CA LYS A 309 9.13 4.01 -21.72
C LYS A 309 10.05 5.00 -22.43
N TYR A 310 9.51 5.56 -23.49
CA TYR A 310 10.09 6.71 -24.17
C TYR A 310 9.19 7.93 -23.97
N SER A 311 9.76 9.02 -23.53
CA SER A 311 9.04 10.29 -23.35
C SER A 311 9.70 11.39 -24.16
N LYS A 312 8.89 12.16 -24.88
CA LYS A 312 9.34 13.33 -25.63
C LYS A 312 8.46 14.53 -25.35
N THR A 313 9.10 15.66 -25.09
CA THR A 313 8.46 16.94 -24.85
C THR A 313 8.69 17.86 -26.07
N PHE A 314 7.62 18.45 -26.55
CA PHE A 314 7.60 19.40 -27.65
C PHE A 314 7.23 20.77 -27.07
N HIS A 315 8.04 21.79 -27.38
CA HIS A 315 7.79 23.16 -26.98
C HIS A 315 7.36 24.00 -28.18
N SER A 316 6.35 24.82 -28.00
CA SER A 316 5.97 25.89 -28.92
C SER A 316 5.67 27.16 -28.11
N GLU A 317 5.45 28.30 -28.75
CA GLU A 317 5.32 29.61 -28.09
C GLU A 317 4.34 29.59 -26.89
N ASN A 318 3.20 28.90 -27.00
CA ASN A 318 2.13 28.94 -26.01
C ASN A 318 1.74 27.56 -25.48
N LYS A 319 2.52 26.50 -25.78
CA LYS A 319 2.19 25.17 -25.25
C LYS A 319 3.40 24.26 -25.12
N THR A 320 3.36 23.44 -24.10
CA THR A 320 4.28 22.33 -23.88
C THR A 320 3.51 21.02 -23.96
N ARG A 321 3.91 20.11 -24.85
CA ARG A 321 3.27 18.81 -25.04
C ARG A 321 4.25 17.71 -24.74
N THR A 322 3.93 16.81 -23.80
CA THR A 322 4.72 15.62 -23.51
C THR A 322 3.94 14.37 -23.94
N VAL A 323 4.59 13.55 -24.74
CA VAL A 323 4.05 12.24 -25.18
C VAL A 323 4.93 11.14 -24.59
N THR A 324 4.31 10.17 -23.95
CA THR A 324 4.98 8.99 -23.40
C THR A 324 4.36 7.72 -23.97
N LEU A 325 5.20 6.89 -24.58
CA LEU A 325 4.86 5.55 -25.03
C LEU A 325 5.64 4.55 -24.18
N GLY A 326 5.00 3.49 -23.73
CA GLY A 326 5.71 2.47 -22.96
C GLY A 326 5.09 1.08 -23.06
N ILE A 327 5.89 0.10 -22.66
CA ILE A 327 5.54 -1.30 -22.59
C ILE A 327 6.06 -1.89 -21.28
N ASP A 328 5.23 -2.70 -20.63
CA ASP A 328 5.60 -3.49 -19.45
C ASP A 328 5.29 -4.97 -19.75
N HIS A 329 6.20 -5.87 -19.42
CA HIS A 329 5.97 -7.31 -19.44
C HIS A 329 6.36 -7.94 -18.12
N THR A 330 5.47 -8.73 -17.53
CA THR A 330 5.71 -9.40 -16.25
C THR A 330 5.25 -10.85 -16.29
N ASN A 331 5.95 -11.71 -15.57
CA ASN A 331 5.67 -13.13 -15.47
C ASN A 331 5.81 -13.60 -14.03
N GLN A 332 4.79 -14.29 -13.52
CA GLN A 332 4.72 -14.91 -12.21
C GLN A 332 4.52 -16.40 -12.38
N GLN A 333 5.24 -17.19 -11.59
CA GLN A 333 5.08 -18.62 -11.48
C GLN A 333 5.05 -18.98 -10.00
N ASP A 334 4.00 -19.67 -9.57
CA ASP A 334 3.76 -20.10 -8.19
C ASP A 334 3.72 -21.62 -8.14
N ASP A 335 4.76 -22.27 -7.62
CA ASP A 335 4.72 -23.70 -7.24
C ASP A 335 4.03 -23.80 -5.89
N ARG A 336 2.78 -24.25 -5.90
CA ARG A 336 1.93 -24.33 -4.71
C ARG A 336 1.66 -25.78 -4.31
N ARG A 337 2.08 -26.11 -3.09
CA ARG A 337 1.82 -27.42 -2.48
C ARG A 337 1.06 -27.23 -1.17
N ARG A 338 0.04 -28.07 -0.94
CA ARG A 338 -0.71 -28.08 0.33
C ARG A 338 -0.71 -29.46 0.94
N PHE A 339 -0.72 -29.50 2.25
CA PHE A 339 -0.73 -30.72 3.05
C PHE A 339 -1.78 -30.61 4.15
N LYS A 340 -2.24 -31.78 4.67
CA LYS A 340 -3.04 -31.80 5.90
C LYS A 340 -2.25 -31.18 7.04
N ASN A 341 -2.91 -30.37 7.85
CA ASN A 341 -2.38 -29.88 9.13
C ASN A 341 -2.98 -30.74 10.27
N ASN A 342 -2.21 -31.65 10.81
CA ASN A 342 -2.66 -32.52 11.90
C ASN A 342 -2.24 -31.88 13.24
N LEU A 343 -2.97 -30.84 13.68
CA LEU A 343 -2.68 -30.08 14.91
C LEU A 343 -1.21 -29.61 14.99
N GLY A 344 -0.73 -28.99 13.92
CA GLY A 344 0.63 -28.47 13.81
C GLY A 344 1.60 -29.39 13.07
N GLU A 345 1.28 -30.68 12.90
CA GLU A 345 2.13 -31.64 12.20
C GLU A 345 1.70 -31.82 10.74
N GLN A 346 2.70 -31.91 9.85
CA GLN A 346 2.46 -32.09 8.42
C GLN A 346 1.97 -33.52 8.14
N GLY A 347 0.80 -33.62 7.53
CA GLY A 347 0.22 -34.87 7.04
C GLY A 347 0.40 -35.08 5.54
N GLU A 348 -0.54 -35.80 4.93
CA GLU A 348 -0.56 -36.12 3.49
C GLU A 348 -0.66 -34.88 2.61
N LYS A 349 -0.06 -34.95 1.43
CA LYS A 349 -0.20 -33.92 0.39
C LYS A 349 -1.62 -33.92 -0.18
N THR A 350 -2.27 -32.76 -0.18
CA THR A 350 -3.65 -32.57 -0.64
C THR A 350 -3.76 -31.78 -1.93
N PHE A 351 -2.69 -31.05 -2.31
CA PHE A 351 -2.67 -30.20 -3.49
C PHE A 351 -1.22 -30.02 -3.98
N ASP A 352 -1.04 -29.99 -5.31
CA ASP A 352 0.25 -29.78 -5.96
C ASP A 352 0.00 -29.20 -7.36
N GLN A 353 0.42 -27.96 -7.61
CA GLN A 353 0.12 -27.26 -8.86
C GLN A 353 1.10 -26.13 -9.12
N LEU A 354 1.56 -26.03 -10.37
CA LEU A 354 2.30 -24.88 -10.87
C LEU A 354 1.32 -23.90 -11.54
N GLU A 355 1.17 -22.73 -10.93
CA GLU A 355 0.30 -21.65 -11.37
C GLU A 355 1.10 -20.59 -12.12
N LYS A 356 0.55 -20.05 -13.19
CA LYS A 356 1.26 -19.08 -14.05
C LYS A 356 0.37 -17.89 -14.35
N PHE A 357 0.92 -16.69 -14.22
CA PHE A 357 0.28 -15.44 -14.63
C PHE A 357 1.26 -14.60 -15.44
N LYS A 358 0.88 -14.21 -16.65
CA LYS A 358 1.66 -13.32 -17.53
C LYS A 358 0.85 -12.10 -17.86
N ASN A 359 1.46 -10.93 -17.81
CA ASN A 359 0.85 -9.68 -18.27
C ASN A 359 1.78 -8.99 -19.27
N THR A 360 1.20 -8.47 -20.34
CA THR A 360 1.86 -7.53 -21.26
C THR A 360 0.95 -6.33 -21.42
N GLY A 361 1.44 -5.15 -21.03
CA GLY A 361 0.72 -3.90 -21.13
C GLY A 361 1.44 -2.90 -22.03
N ILE A 362 0.71 -2.29 -22.97
CA ILE A 362 1.21 -1.20 -23.82
C ILE A 362 0.38 0.04 -23.53
N TYR A 363 1.02 1.19 -23.36
CA TYR A 363 0.32 2.42 -23.04
C TYR A 363 0.88 3.63 -23.80
N LEU A 364 -0.02 4.57 -24.08
CA LEU A 364 0.27 5.87 -24.63
C LEU A 364 -0.37 6.95 -23.75
N ILE A 365 0.41 7.92 -23.31
CA ILE A 365 -0.06 9.07 -22.53
C ILE A 365 0.37 10.34 -23.23
N ASN A 366 -0.58 11.26 -23.41
CA ASN A 366 -0.32 12.61 -23.89
C ASN A 366 -0.73 13.61 -22.82
N GLN A 367 0.14 14.57 -22.54
CA GLN A 367 -0.14 15.71 -21.68
C GLN A 367 0.23 16.99 -22.40
N THR A 368 -0.70 17.93 -22.45
CA THR A 368 -0.48 19.24 -23.08
C THR A 368 -0.83 20.35 -22.09
N ASP A 369 0.14 21.18 -21.78
CA ASP A 369 -0.03 22.44 -21.06
C ASP A 369 -0.09 23.57 -22.09
N TYR A 370 -1.19 24.33 -22.07
CA TYR A 370 -1.45 25.40 -23.03
C TYR A 370 -0.91 26.77 -22.59
N GLY A 371 -0.15 26.85 -21.47
CA GLY A 371 0.42 28.09 -20.96
C GLY A 371 -0.58 29.14 -20.46
N SER A 372 -1.87 28.92 -20.76
CA SER A 372 -3.00 29.75 -20.27
C SER A 372 -3.60 29.25 -18.96
N GLY A 373 -2.89 28.35 -18.27
CA GLY A 373 -3.37 27.66 -17.09
C GLY A 373 -4.20 26.40 -17.37
N LEU A 374 -4.43 26.06 -18.64
CA LEU A 374 -5.15 24.85 -19.04
C LEU A 374 -4.16 23.73 -19.32
N LEU A 375 -4.30 22.62 -18.58
CA LEU A 375 -3.59 21.38 -18.82
C LEU A 375 -4.60 20.29 -19.21
N PHE A 376 -4.32 19.60 -20.31
CA PHE A 376 -5.11 18.50 -20.83
C PHE A 376 -4.27 17.24 -20.91
N ARG A 377 -4.77 16.15 -20.33
CA ARG A 377 -4.12 14.83 -20.31
C ARG A 377 -5.09 13.76 -20.77
N TYR A 378 -4.66 12.93 -21.66
CA TYR A 378 -5.38 11.72 -22.03
C TYR A 378 -4.42 10.56 -22.22
N GLY A 379 -4.93 9.36 -22.07
CA GLY A 379 -4.12 8.17 -22.27
C GLY A 379 -4.97 6.94 -22.52
N ILE A 380 -4.32 5.95 -23.10
CA ILE A 380 -4.89 4.62 -23.36
C ILE A 380 -3.88 3.56 -22.97
N ARG A 381 -4.37 2.46 -22.42
CA ARG A 381 -3.58 1.26 -22.15
C ARG A 381 -4.33 0.01 -22.58
N PHE A 382 -3.60 -0.92 -23.17
CA PHE A 382 -4.08 -2.26 -23.46
C PHE A 382 -3.25 -3.26 -22.67
N ASP A 383 -3.92 -4.15 -21.94
CA ASP A 383 -3.32 -5.25 -21.19
C ASP A 383 -3.81 -6.59 -21.70
N ASN A 384 -2.87 -7.50 -22.00
CA ASN A 384 -3.12 -8.91 -22.27
C ASN A 384 -2.63 -9.72 -21.06
N ASN A 385 -3.58 -10.28 -20.30
CA ASN A 385 -3.32 -11.14 -19.15
C ASN A 385 -3.55 -12.59 -19.54
N LYS A 386 -2.61 -13.49 -19.22
CA LYS A 386 -2.70 -14.92 -19.47
C LYS A 386 -2.53 -15.68 -18.17
N ILE A 387 -3.53 -16.48 -17.82
CA ILE A 387 -3.60 -17.23 -16.56
C ILE A 387 -3.75 -18.71 -16.89
N GLY A 388 -2.96 -19.58 -16.26
CA GLY A 388 -3.03 -21.02 -16.48
C GLY A 388 -2.26 -21.79 -15.42
N THR A 389 -2.30 -23.11 -15.55
CA THR A 389 -1.55 -24.05 -14.70
C THR A 389 -0.70 -24.96 -15.58
N ASP A 390 -0.02 -25.90 -14.96
CA ASP A 390 0.66 -27.00 -15.67
C ASP A 390 -0.30 -28.03 -16.27
N PHE A 391 -1.57 -28.03 -15.83
CA PHE A 391 -2.61 -28.96 -16.26
C PHE A 391 -3.68 -28.33 -17.17
N GLU A 392 -3.76 -26.99 -17.21
CA GLU A 392 -4.81 -26.26 -17.91
C GLU A 392 -4.21 -25.23 -18.88
N ASP A 393 -4.85 -25.09 -20.03
CA ASP A 393 -4.50 -24.08 -21.02
C ASP A 393 -4.69 -22.66 -20.49
N PHE A 394 -3.92 -21.71 -21.03
CA PHE A 394 -4.01 -20.32 -20.66
C PHE A 394 -5.35 -19.70 -21.05
N ILE A 395 -6.00 -19.08 -20.06
CA ILE A 395 -7.13 -18.17 -20.26
C ILE A 395 -6.54 -16.78 -20.55
N SER A 396 -7.01 -16.13 -21.60
CA SER A 396 -6.60 -14.76 -21.96
C SER A 396 -7.65 -13.75 -21.56
N LEU A 397 -7.27 -12.76 -20.75
CA LEU A 397 -8.11 -11.66 -20.31
C LEU A 397 -7.54 -10.34 -20.86
N ASN A 398 -8.20 -9.80 -21.88
CA ASN A 398 -7.80 -8.54 -22.50
C ASN A 398 -8.57 -7.37 -21.90
N LYS A 399 -7.86 -6.28 -21.58
CA LYS A 399 -8.47 -5.06 -21.02
C LYS A 399 -7.95 -3.82 -21.74
N PHE A 400 -8.86 -2.94 -22.09
CA PHE A 400 -8.58 -1.63 -22.67
C PHE A 400 -9.03 -0.54 -21.71
N ASN A 401 -8.11 0.35 -21.33
CA ASN A 401 -8.34 1.35 -20.31
C ASN A 401 -8.03 2.76 -20.83
N PRO A 402 -9.03 3.55 -21.21
CA PRO A 402 -8.89 4.96 -21.50
C PRO A 402 -8.93 5.80 -20.22
N SER A 403 -8.29 6.98 -20.24
CA SER A 403 -8.43 8.01 -19.22
C SER A 403 -8.34 9.41 -19.82
N LEU A 404 -9.01 10.35 -19.16
CA LEU A 404 -9.03 11.76 -19.49
C LEU A 404 -8.89 12.58 -18.21
N GLY A 405 -8.09 13.63 -18.25
CA GLY A 405 -7.96 14.60 -17.18
C GLY A 405 -7.80 16.01 -17.73
N ILE A 406 -8.48 16.95 -17.12
CA ILE A 406 -8.41 18.38 -17.44
C ILE A 406 -8.13 19.12 -16.15
N SER A 407 -7.19 20.05 -16.17
CA SER A 407 -6.88 20.91 -15.04
C SER A 407 -6.81 22.35 -15.52
N TYR A 408 -7.39 23.26 -14.76
CA TYR A 408 -7.39 24.68 -15.07
C TYR A 408 -6.99 25.52 -13.86
N SER A 409 -5.91 26.27 -14.02
CA SER A 409 -5.42 27.23 -13.03
C SER A 409 -6.25 28.51 -13.10
N LEU A 410 -7.13 28.72 -12.12
CA LEU A 410 -7.93 29.94 -12.01
C LEU A 410 -7.05 31.18 -11.76
N ASN A 411 -5.96 30.97 -11.04
CA ASN A 411 -4.87 31.91 -10.76
C ASN A 411 -3.65 31.15 -10.22
N ASN A 412 -2.59 31.83 -9.85
CA ASN A 412 -1.35 31.22 -9.35
C ASN A 412 -1.52 30.33 -8.10
N SER A 413 -2.62 30.50 -7.36
CA SER A 413 -2.86 29.80 -6.09
C SER A 413 -4.01 28.81 -6.14
N ASN A 414 -4.88 28.86 -7.15
CA ASN A 414 -6.09 28.06 -7.20
C ASN A 414 -6.16 27.30 -8.53
N ASN A 415 -6.42 25.99 -8.42
CA ASN A 415 -6.57 25.10 -9.55
C ASN A 415 -7.81 24.22 -9.36
N ILE A 416 -8.55 24.01 -10.42
CA ILE A 416 -9.65 23.04 -10.48
C ILE A 416 -9.31 21.96 -11.49
N TYR A 417 -9.78 20.74 -11.26
CA TYR A 417 -9.58 19.65 -12.20
C TYR A 417 -10.80 18.73 -12.28
N PHE A 418 -10.90 18.07 -13.40
CA PHE A 418 -11.80 16.95 -13.65
C PHE A 418 -11.00 15.78 -14.20
N SER A 419 -11.31 14.56 -13.73
CA SER A 419 -10.78 13.34 -14.33
C SER A 419 -11.83 12.24 -14.44
N THR A 420 -11.66 11.42 -15.47
CA THR A 420 -12.41 10.18 -15.66
C THR A 420 -11.51 9.11 -16.27
N GLY A 421 -11.80 7.86 -15.97
CA GLY A 421 -11.06 6.74 -16.52
C GLY A 421 -11.63 5.41 -16.10
N THR A 422 -11.22 4.38 -16.82
CA THR A 422 -11.58 3.00 -16.51
C THR A 422 -10.44 2.29 -15.78
N SER A 423 -10.78 1.25 -15.05
CA SER A 423 -9.84 0.37 -14.39
C SER A 423 -10.38 -1.06 -14.30
N PHE A 424 -9.50 -2.00 -13.99
CA PHE A 424 -9.88 -3.39 -13.80
C PHE A 424 -9.06 -4.07 -12.71
N GLU A 425 -9.62 -5.16 -12.16
CA GLU A 425 -8.92 -6.10 -11.30
C GLU A 425 -9.20 -7.52 -11.76
N THR A 426 -8.14 -8.28 -12.04
CA THR A 426 -8.27 -9.73 -12.26
C THR A 426 -8.39 -10.46 -10.93
N PRO A 427 -8.98 -11.65 -10.88
CA PRO A 427 -8.77 -12.57 -9.77
C PRO A 427 -7.28 -12.89 -9.63
N THR A 428 -6.78 -13.06 -8.38
CA THR A 428 -5.41 -13.56 -8.14
C THR A 428 -5.32 -15.05 -8.38
N LEU A 429 -4.08 -15.55 -8.52
CA LEU A 429 -3.82 -16.98 -8.49
C LEU A 429 -4.35 -17.63 -7.19
N ASN A 430 -4.21 -16.97 -6.04
CA ASN A 430 -4.76 -17.49 -4.78
C ASN A 430 -6.30 -17.51 -4.75
N GLU A 431 -6.97 -16.50 -5.31
CA GLU A 431 -8.44 -16.45 -5.39
C GLU A 431 -8.96 -17.55 -6.32
N LEU A 432 -8.28 -17.77 -7.44
CA LEU A 432 -8.62 -18.83 -8.41
C LEU A 432 -8.33 -20.23 -7.86
N SER A 433 -7.21 -20.44 -7.16
CA SER A 433 -6.82 -21.75 -6.61
C SER A 433 -7.65 -22.15 -5.40
N ASN A 434 -8.30 -21.22 -4.72
CA ASN A 434 -9.30 -21.51 -3.70
C ASN A 434 -10.65 -21.86 -4.36
N ASN A 435 -10.64 -22.95 -5.14
CA ASN A 435 -11.81 -23.42 -5.87
C ASN A 435 -12.73 -24.23 -4.95
N PRO A 436 -13.99 -23.81 -4.75
CA PRO A 436 -14.95 -24.58 -3.92
C PRO A 436 -15.36 -25.91 -4.55
N ASN A 437 -15.15 -26.07 -5.88
CA ASN A 437 -15.53 -27.27 -6.61
C ASN A 437 -14.40 -28.30 -6.71
N GLY A 438 -13.26 -28.10 -6.02
CA GLY A 438 -12.15 -29.05 -6.01
C GLY A 438 -10.83 -28.49 -6.53
N ASN A 439 -10.06 -29.31 -7.25
CA ASN A 439 -8.76 -28.95 -7.79
C ASN A 439 -8.89 -28.09 -9.07
N GLY A 440 -7.82 -27.39 -9.42
CA GLY A 440 -7.77 -26.50 -10.59
C GLY A 440 -8.21 -25.06 -10.26
N LEU A 441 -8.20 -24.21 -11.27
CA LEU A 441 -8.59 -22.80 -11.13
C LEU A 441 -10.12 -22.65 -11.17
N ASN A 442 -10.66 -21.79 -10.30
CA ASN A 442 -12.07 -21.40 -10.34
C ASN A 442 -12.34 -20.49 -11.55
N LYS A 443 -12.76 -21.08 -12.67
CA LYS A 443 -13.04 -20.37 -13.94
C LYS A 443 -14.32 -19.53 -13.90
N ASN A 444 -15.09 -19.60 -12.80
CA ASN A 444 -16.30 -18.80 -12.62
C ASN A 444 -16.01 -17.39 -12.08
N LEU A 445 -14.74 -17.06 -11.82
CA LEU A 445 -14.33 -15.72 -11.37
C LEU A 445 -13.95 -14.86 -12.56
N ASP A 446 -14.76 -13.83 -12.82
CA ASP A 446 -14.52 -12.82 -13.83
C ASP A 446 -13.73 -11.62 -13.27
N PRO A 447 -12.95 -10.91 -14.10
CA PRO A 447 -12.34 -9.64 -13.71
C PRO A 447 -13.39 -8.57 -13.43
N SER A 448 -13.24 -7.85 -12.34
CA SER A 448 -14.02 -6.64 -12.09
C SER A 448 -13.57 -5.49 -13.00
N SER A 449 -14.47 -4.57 -13.30
CA SER A 449 -14.20 -3.37 -14.10
C SER A 449 -14.87 -2.17 -13.48
N SER A 450 -14.16 -1.02 -13.44
CA SER A 450 -14.68 0.19 -12.81
C SER A 450 -14.57 1.41 -13.72
N VAL A 451 -15.51 2.34 -13.56
CA VAL A 451 -15.46 3.68 -14.16
C VAL A 451 -15.48 4.70 -13.03
N ASN A 452 -14.55 5.64 -13.06
CA ASN A 452 -14.42 6.71 -12.09
C ASN A 452 -14.69 8.09 -12.70
N TYR A 453 -15.32 8.94 -11.91
CA TYR A 453 -15.49 10.38 -12.16
C TYR A 453 -15.02 11.14 -10.94
N GLU A 454 -14.23 12.18 -11.14
CA GLU A 454 -13.64 12.95 -10.06
C GLU A 454 -13.56 14.43 -10.42
N ILE A 455 -13.92 15.29 -9.48
CA ILE A 455 -13.72 16.73 -9.54
C ILE A 455 -12.98 17.16 -8.29
N GLY A 456 -11.95 17.99 -8.45
CA GLY A 456 -11.21 18.51 -7.33
C GLY A 456 -10.82 19.98 -7.48
N TRP A 457 -10.58 20.59 -6.34
CA TRP A 457 -10.05 21.93 -6.20
C TRP A 457 -8.81 21.92 -5.31
N ARG A 458 -7.79 22.64 -5.73
CA ARG A 458 -6.55 22.83 -4.97
C ARG A 458 -6.28 24.31 -4.76
N ARG A 459 -5.86 24.65 -3.55
CA ARG A 459 -5.32 25.95 -3.19
C ARG A 459 -3.94 25.76 -2.59
N SER A 460 -2.95 26.46 -3.16
CA SER A 460 -1.58 26.48 -2.65
C SER A 460 -1.13 27.93 -2.52
N VAL A 461 -0.86 28.34 -1.30
CA VAL A 461 -0.21 29.61 -0.96
C VAL A 461 1.00 29.30 -0.08
N SER A 462 1.89 30.26 0.15
CA SER A 462 3.19 30.05 0.79
C SER A 462 3.21 29.11 2.00
N ASN A 463 2.18 29.14 2.83
CA ASN A 463 2.12 28.36 4.08
C ASN A 463 0.90 27.45 4.20
N LEU A 464 0.02 27.43 3.19
CA LEU A 464 -1.24 26.66 3.22
C LEU A 464 -1.44 25.90 1.91
N LEU A 465 -1.59 24.57 2.02
CA LEU A 465 -2.09 23.72 0.96
C LEU A 465 -3.46 23.18 1.38
N VAL A 466 -4.45 23.26 0.49
CA VAL A 466 -5.78 22.65 0.65
C VAL A 466 -6.13 21.94 -0.64
N GLU A 467 -6.61 20.71 -0.54
CA GLU A 467 -7.20 19.95 -1.64
C GLU A 467 -8.56 19.42 -1.19
N ALA A 468 -9.60 19.65 -1.97
CA ALA A 468 -10.93 19.09 -1.81
C ALA A 468 -11.30 18.32 -3.07
N THR A 469 -11.81 17.10 -2.90
CA THR A 469 -12.15 16.20 -4.01
C THR A 469 -13.51 15.56 -3.77
N VAL A 470 -14.32 15.46 -4.81
CA VAL A 470 -15.55 14.66 -4.85
C VAL A 470 -15.38 13.61 -5.91
N TYR A 471 -15.73 12.36 -5.61
CA TYR A 471 -15.60 11.25 -6.54
C TYR A 471 -16.84 10.36 -6.57
N LEU A 472 -17.01 9.68 -7.71
CA LEU A 472 -18.02 8.65 -7.95
C LEU A 472 -17.37 7.51 -8.74
N ILE A 473 -17.47 6.27 -8.23
CA ILE A 473 -16.94 5.08 -8.87
C ILE A 473 -18.05 4.03 -8.96
N ASN A 474 -18.31 3.53 -10.15
CA ASN A 474 -19.17 2.38 -10.37
C ASN A 474 -18.30 1.20 -10.77
N THR A 475 -18.54 0.04 -10.16
CA THR A 475 -17.79 -1.21 -10.42
C THR A 475 -18.76 -2.32 -10.75
N ASP A 476 -18.47 -3.05 -11.82
CA ASP A 476 -19.20 -4.25 -12.22
C ASP A 476 -18.37 -5.50 -11.93
N ASN A 477 -19.02 -6.62 -11.63
CA ASN A 477 -18.40 -7.90 -11.29
C ASN A 477 -17.41 -7.81 -10.12
N GLU A 478 -17.74 -7.09 -9.06
CA GLU A 478 -16.88 -6.99 -7.87
C GLU A 478 -16.63 -8.40 -7.30
N ILE A 479 -15.38 -8.67 -6.90
CA ILE A 479 -15.00 -9.95 -6.28
C ILE A 479 -15.05 -9.79 -4.76
N LEU A 480 -15.78 -10.68 -4.06
CA LEU A 480 -15.86 -10.67 -2.60
C LEU A 480 -15.50 -12.03 -1.99
N PRO A 481 -14.87 -12.03 -0.79
CA PRO A 481 -14.57 -13.24 -0.06
C PRO A 481 -15.81 -13.77 0.69
N TYR A 482 -15.86 -15.10 0.86
CA TYR A 482 -16.76 -15.78 1.78
C TYR A 482 -16.08 -17.03 2.36
N GLU A 483 -16.52 -17.48 3.52
CA GLU A 483 -16.10 -18.74 4.13
C GLU A 483 -17.23 -19.77 4.08
N ILE A 484 -16.89 -21.05 4.07
CA ILE A 484 -17.83 -22.17 4.19
C ILE A 484 -17.55 -22.97 5.45
N GLU A 485 -18.56 -23.68 5.95
CA GLU A 485 -18.51 -24.42 7.20
C GLU A 485 -17.43 -25.51 7.21
N GLU A 486 -17.22 -26.17 6.08
CA GLU A 486 -16.23 -27.25 5.94
C GLU A 486 -14.80 -26.77 6.10
N PHE A 487 -14.52 -25.48 5.81
CA PHE A 487 -13.18 -24.88 5.83
C PHE A 487 -13.17 -23.53 6.57
N PRO A 488 -13.48 -23.48 7.89
CA PRO A 488 -13.54 -22.22 8.63
C PRO A 488 -12.16 -21.58 8.75
N GLY A 489 -12.03 -20.35 8.22
CA GLY A 489 -10.77 -19.61 8.12
C GLY A 489 -10.10 -19.71 6.74
N LYS A 490 -10.69 -20.45 5.78
CA LYS A 490 -10.30 -20.43 4.38
C LYS A 490 -11.27 -19.58 3.58
N ASN A 491 -10.77 -18.54 2.92
CA ASN A 491 -11.58 -17.70 2.04
C ASN A 491 -11.74 -18.34 0.67
N PHE A 492 -12.97 -18.35 0.19
CA PHE A 492 -13.37 -18.57 -1.20
C PHE A 492 -13.85 -17.24 -1.78
N TYR A 493 -14.03 -17.17 -3.08
CA TYR A 493 -14.35 -15.91 -3.75
C TYR A 493 -15.46 -16.08 -4.77
N ARG A 494 -16.29 -15.05 -4.93
CA ARG A 494 -17.34 -14.97 -5.94
C ARG A 494 -17.45 -13.57 -6.50
N ASN A 495 -17.92 -13.43 -7.73
CA ASN A 495 -18.33 -12.14 -8.25
C ASN A 495 -19.71 -11.79 -7.66
N VAL A 496 -19.87 -10.52 -7.33
CA VAL A 496 -21.15 -9.89 -7.02
C VAL A 496 -21.51 -8.98 -8.19
N GLY A 497 -22.78 -8.57 -8.33
CA GLY A 497 -23.24 -7.79 -9.46
C GLY A 497 -22.49 -6.46 -9.61
N SER A 498 -23.08 -5.37 -9.18
CA SER A 498 -22.45 -4.06 -9.26
C SER A 498 -22.36 -3.37 -7.89
N THR A 499 -21.38 -2.50 -7.76
CA THR A 499 -21.15 -1.69 -6.55
C THR A 499 -20.97 -0.22 -6.93
N ARG A 500 -21.22 0.65 -5.97
CA ARG A 500 -21.02 2.10 -6.11
C ARG A 500 -20.28 2.65 -4.91
N ARG A 501 -19.26 3.46 -5.19
CA ARG A 501 -18.47 4.18 -4.19
C ARG A 501 -18.50 5.65 -4.50
N TYR A 502 -18.83 6.49 -3.53
CA TYR A 502 -18.78 7.95 -3.69
C TYR A 502 -18.43 8.60 -2.37
N GLY A 503 -17.81 9.77 -2.45
CA GLY A 503 -17.39 10.45 -1.24
C GLY A 503 -16.74 11.80 -1.49
N ILE A 504 -16.39 12.43 -0.37
CA ILE A 504 -15.68 13.70 -0.28
C ILE A 504 -14.37 13.44 0.46
N GLU A 505 -13.30 13.96 -0.08
CA GLU A 505 -11.96 13.95 0.50
C GLU A 505 -11.48 15.39 0.69
N LEU A 506 -10.92 15.68 1.87
CA LEU A 506 -10.28 16.95 2.18
C LEU A 506 -8.87 16.67 2.70
N ASN A 507 -7.88 17.35 2.16
CA ASN A 507 -6.51 17.35 2.65
C ASN A 507 -6.06 18.80 2.86
N SER A 508 -5.45 19.07 4.02
CA SER A 508 -4.93 20.41 4.33
C SER A 508 -3.60 20.30 5.06
N GLN A 509 -2.65 21.14 4.68
CA GLN A 509 -1.39 21.34 5.36
C GLN A 509 -1.20 22.83 5.63
N LEU A 510 -1.04 23.18 6.90
CA LEU A 510 -0.72 24.54 7.32
C LEU A 510 0.65 24.56 8.00
N LEU A 511 1.53 25.40 7.49
CA LEU A 511 2.82 25.70 8.11
C LEU A 511 2.69 26.98 8.92
N PHE A 512 3.23 26.97 10.13
CA PHE A 512 3.30 28.16 10.99
C PHE A 512 4.68 28.25 11.63
N SER A 513 5.00 29.40 12.25
CA SER A 513 6.36 29.72 12.71
C SER A 513 7.02 28.61 13.55
N ASN A 514 6.26 27.91 14.36
CA ASN A 514 6.78 26.89 15.28
C ASN A 514 6.31 25.47 14.98
N GLY A 515 5.76 25.20 13.77
CA GLY A 515 5.30 23.84 13.47
C GLY A 515 4.47 23.71 12.20
N LYS A 516 3.77 22.60 12.13
CA LYS A 516 2.83 22.30 11.05
C LYS A 516 1.60 21.57 11.58
N LEU A 517 0.49 21.80 10.91
CA LEU A 517 -0.77 21.08 11.07
C LEU A 517 -1.10 20.38 9.74
N ASN A 518 -1.29 19.08 9.78
CA ASN A 518 -1.84 18.30 8.69
C ASN A 518 -3.23 17.82 9.09
N LEU A 519 -4.21 17.97 8.21
CA LEU A 519 -5.57 17.49 8.38
C LEU A 519 -5.96 16.69 7.14
N SER A 520 -6.50 15.51 7.34
CA SER A 520 -7.09 14.68 6.28
C SER A 520 -8.46 14.22 6.73
N TYR A 521 -9.47 14.43 5.90
CA TYR A 521 -10.82 13.97 6.15
C TYR A 521 -11.37 13.24 4.94
N THR A 522 -12.05 12.15 5.19
CA THR A 522 -12.79 11.38 4.18
C THR A 522 -14.15 11.04 4.75
N ASN A 523 -15.19 11.30 3.97
CA ASN A 523 -16.52 10.77 4.19
C ASN A 523 -16.95 10.06 2.90
N SER A 524 -17.29 8.78 3.00
CA SER A 524 -17.61 7.97 1.83
C SER A 524 -18.75 7.01 2.08
N LYS A 525 -19.49 6.71 1.02
CA LYS A 525 -20.50 5.66 1.00
C LYS A 525 -20.12 4.64 -0.07
N ASN A 526 -20.07 3.37 0.35
CA ASN A 526 -19.64 2.24 -0.47
C ASN A 526 -20.73 1.18 -0.37
N ILE A 527 -21.50 0.95 -1.45
CA ILE A 527 -22.74 0.16 -1.41
C ILE A 527 -22.82 -0.85 -2.56
N PHE A 528 -23.52 -1.93 -2.32
CA PHE A 528 -24.00 -2.81 -3.37
C PHE A 528 -25.11 -2.13 -4.18
N LYS A 529 -25.11 -2.30 -5.51
CA LYS A 529 -26.17 -1.80 -6.41
C LYS A 529 -26.96 -2.91 -7.04
N ASP A 530 -26.36 -4.07 -7.19
CA ASP A 530 -27.00 -5.29 -7.69
C ASP A 530 -26.26 -6.47 -7.06
N PHE A 531 -26.80 -6.98 -5.98
CA PHE A 531 -26.24 -8.17 -5.33
C PHE A 531 -27.35 -8.94 -4.61
N ASN A 532 -27.59 -10.17 -5.07
CA ASN A 532 -28.49 -11.10 -4.42
C ASN A 532 -27.72 -12.37 -4.01
N ILE A 533 -27.91 -12.79 -2.78
CA ILE A 533 -27.28 -13.99 -2.23
C ILE A 533 -28.29 -14.81 -1.42
N ASP A 534 -28.44 -16.07 -1.74
CA ASP A 534 -29.32 -17.01 -1.04
C ASP A 534 -30.77 -16.47 -0.86
N GLY A 535 -31.25 -15.73 -1.86
CA GLY A 535 -32.57 -15.10 -1.86
C GLY A 535 -32.68 -13.77 -1.12
N ASN A 536 -31.59 -13.27 -0.54
CA ASN A 536 -31.54 -11.93 0.09
C ASN A 536 -31.05 -10.90 -0.91
N ASP A 537 -31.83 -9.85 -1.13
CA ASP A 537 -31.41 -8.65 -1.88
C ASP A 537 -30.57 -7.75 -0.95
N LEU A 538 -29.31 -7.55 -1.32
CA LEU A 538 -28.35 -6.71 -0.56
C LEU A 538 -28.20 -5.31 -1.18
N THR A 539 -29.06 -4.92 -2.10
CA THR A 539 -29.02 -3.60 -2.75
C THR A 539 -29.06 -2.48 -1.68
N ASP A 540 -28.20 -1.48 -1.86
CA ASP A 540 -27.99 -0.33 -0.98
C ASP A 540 -27.39 -0.65 0.41
N LEU A 541 -27.11 -1.92 0.74
CA LEU A 541 -26.30 -2.27 1.92
C LEU A 541 -24.83 -1.86 1.70
N SER A 542 -24.17 -1.56 2.82
CA SER A 542 -22.76 -1.15 2.80
C SER A 542 -21.83 -2.34 2.52
N ILE A 543 -20.80 -2.08 1.72
CA ILE A 543 -19.70 -3.05 1.51
C ILE A 543 -18.91 -3.15 2.82
N PRO A 544 -18.74 -4.37 3.40
CA PRO A 544 -18.08 -4.55 4.69
C PRO A 544 -16.59 -4.20 4.65
N GLY A 545 -16.03 -3.90 5.84
CA GLY A 545 -14.61 -3.64 6.05
C GLY A 545 -14.14 -2.25 5.60
N ILE A 546 -15.04 -1.34 5.26
CA ILE A 546 -14.74 0.03 4.83
C ILE A 546 -15.41 0.99 5.83
N PRO A 547 -14.64 1.82 6.57
CA PRO A 547 -15.24 2.84 7.42
C PRO A 547 -15.88 3.95 6.57
N ASP A 548 -17.02 4.47 7.05
CA ASP A 548 -17.74 5.56 6.41
C ASP A 548 -17.04 6.92 6.55
N GLN A 549 -16.28 7.09 7.64
CA GLN A 549 -15.56 8.32 7.96
C GLN A 549 -14.15 8.02 8.44
N ILE A 550 -13.19 8.85 8.02
CA ILE A 550 -11.82 8.87 8.52
C ILE A 550 -11.41 10.33 8.72
N LEU A 551 -10.94 10.66 9.91
CA LEU A 551 -10.33 11.95 10.19
C LEU A 551 -8.96 11.73 10.81
N ASP A 552 -7.93 12.25 10.17
CA ASP A 552 -6.57 12.28 10.69
C ASP A 552 -6.12 13.72 10.92
N ILE A 553 -5.62 14.01 12.11
CA ILE A 553 -5.02 15.29 12.49
C ILE A 553 -3.62 15.02 13.02
N GLU A 554 -2.61 15.62 12.41
CA GLU A 554 -1.24 15.60 12.88
C GLU A 554 -0.78 17.03 13.17
N LEU A 555 -0.51 17.33 14.42
CA LEU A 555 0.08 18.59 14.86
C LEU A 555 1.51 18.35 15.31
N ILE A 556 2.48 19.00 14.66
CA ILE A 556 3.87 19.01 15.09
C ILE A 556 4.19 20.42 15.57
N PHE A 557 4.62 20.53 16.84
CA PHE A 557 4.97 21.79 17.47
C PHE A 557 6.41 21.76 17.97
N ASN A 558 7.23 22.70 17.50
CA ASN A 558 8.62 22.87 17.90
C ASN A 558 8.67 23.75 19.16
N LEU A 559 8.95 23.17 20.33
CA LEU A 559 9.14 23.88 21.61
C LEU A 559 10.43 24.70 21.57
N SER A 560 11.43 24.21 20.85
CA SER A 560 12.70 24.86 20.61
C SER A 560 13.38 24.27 19.38
N LYS A 561 14.55 24.79 18.98
CA LYS A 561 15.39 24.21 17.88
C LYS A 561 15.79 22.75 18.16
N ARG A 562 15.68 22.26 19.39
CA ARG A 562 16.08 20.91 19.81
C ARG A 562 14.96 20.03 20.34
N GLN A 563 13.76 20.55 20.50
CA GLN A 563 12.65 19.82 21.11
C GLN A 563 11.38 20.02 20.32
N SER A 564 10.63 18.94 20.11
CA SER A 564 9.32 18.99 19.47
C SER A 564 8.34 18.02 20.11
N ILE A 565 7.06 18.34 19.97
CA ILE A 565 5.93 17.48 20.32
C ILE A 565 5.16 17.22 19.03
N ALA A 566 4.80 15.96 18.80
CA ALA A 566 3.87 15.55 17.77
C ALA A 566 2.61 14.98 18.43
N ILE A 567 1.45 15.47 18.02
CA ILE A 567 0.14 15.00 18.44
C ILE A 567 -0.54 14.43 17.19
N ASN A 568 -0.93 13.16 17.28
CA ASN A 568 -1.64 12.48 16.21
C ASN A 568 -3.01 12.08 16.73
N ASN A 569 -4.06 12.52 16.06
CA ASN A 569 -5.42 12.11 16.36
C ASN A 569 -6.02 11.44 15.13
N ARG A 570 -6.58 10.24 15.32
CA ARG A 570 -7.23 9.47 14.27
C ARG A 570 -8.61 9.02 14.72
N LEU A 571 -9.64 9.49 14.04
CA LEU A 571 -11.01 9.03 14.20
C LEU A 571 -11.36 8.12 13.03
N ILE A 572 -11.84 6.92 13.34
CA ILE A 572 -12.37 5.96 12.38
C ILE A 572 -13.87 5.78 12.67
N GLY A 573 -14.68 5.95 11.65
CA GLY A 573 -16.11 5.73 11.70
C GLY A 573 -16.49 4.27 11.84
N GLU A 574 -17.78 4.02 11.81
CA GLU A 574 -18.35 2.68 11.87
C GLU A 574 -18.04 1.89 10.59
N LEU A 575 -17.96 0.58 10.72
CA LEU A 575 -17.84 -0.34 9.59
C LEU A 575 -18.56 -1.65 9.87
N TYR A 576 -19.07 -2.28 8.81
CA TYR A 576 -19.73 -3.58 8.87
C TYR A 576 -18.74 -4.73 8.70
N ALA A 577 -19.01 -5.86 9.37
CA ALA A 577 -18.19 -7.06 9.31
C ALA A 577 -18.68 -8.09 8.28
N ASP A 578 -19.93 -8.00 7.87
CA ASP A 578 -20.58 -8.93 6.96
C ASP A 578 -21.45 -8.22 5.91
N ASN A 579 -21.73 -8.93 4.81
CA ASN A 579 -22.50 -8.40 3.68
C ASN A 579 -23.95 -8.07 4.03
N LEU A 580 -24.53 -8.73 5.04
CA LEU A 580 -25.91 -8.50 5.50
C LEU A 580 -26.02 -7.25 6.39
N ASN A 581 -24.88 -6.64 6.76
CA ASN A 581 -24.79 -5.52 7.68
C ASN A 581 -25.39 -5.81 9.09
N GLU A 582 -25.38 -7.09 9.51
CA GLU A 582 -25.86 -7.51 10.82
C GLU A 582 -24.89 -7.15 11.95
N THR A 583 -23.58 -7.16 11.65
CA THR A 583 -22.54 -6.88 12.64
C THR A 583 -21.77 -5.62 12.27
N GLN A 584 -21.80 -4.65 13.16
CA GLN A 584 -21.15 -3.36 13.01
C GLN A 584 -20.15 -3.10 14.14
N THR A 585 -19.03 -2.46 13.84
CA THR A 585 -18.11 -1.96 14.88
C THR A 585 -18.43 -0.50 15.19
N SER A 586 -18.31 -0.13 16.45
CA SER A 586 -18.45 1.27 16.85
C SER A 586 -17.27 2.11 16.32
N SER A 587 -17.53 3.39 16.07
CA SER A 587 -16.49 4.38 15.80
C SER A 587 -15.53 4.51 16.99
N TYR A 588 -14.26 4.87 16.70
CA TYR A 588 -13.28 5.06 17.74
C TYR A 588 -12.31 6.20 17.40
N ASN A 589 -11.71 6.76 18.45
CA ASN A 589 -10.78 7.87 18.35
C ASN A 589 -9.45 7.52 19.04
N LEU A 590 -8.36 7.54 18.31
CA LEU A 590 -7.01 7.24 18.79
C LEU A 590 -6.20 8.53 18.90
N LEU A 591 -5.72 8.82 20.10
CA LEU A 591 -4.82 9.93 20.35
C LEU A 591 -3.42 9.40 20.64
N GLY A 592 -2.43 9.86 19.90
CA GLY A 592 -1.03 9.60 20.09
C GLY A 592 -0.26 10.88 20.44
N LEU A 593 0.75 10.76 21.28
CA LEU A 593 1.65 11.85 21.65
C LEU A 593 3.10 11.37 21.56
N THR A 594 3.96 12.14 20.91
CA THR A 594 5.39 11.87 20.86
C THR A 594 6.18 13.11 21.19
N TYR A 595 7.04 13.03 22.20
CA TYR A 595 8.05 14.04 22.53
C TYR A 595 9.39 13.62 21.96
N SER A 596 10.11 14.53 21.33
CA SER A 596 11.45 14.30 20.82
C SER A 596 12.42 15.38 21.25
N LYS A 597 13.69 14.98 21.46
CA LYS A 597 14.78 15.86 21.85
C LYS A 597 16.08 15.49 21.16
N LYS A 598 16.70 16.48 20.50
CA LYS A 598 18.09 16.40 20.05
C LYS A 598 19.01 16.57 21.24
N ILE A 599 19.78 15.53 21.61
CA ILE A 599 20.71 15.55 22.73
C ILE A 599 22.02 16.19 22.28
N PHE A 600 22.56 15.72 21.15
CA PHE A 600 23.76 16.25 20.50
C PHE A 600 23.42 16.64 19.05
N LYS A 601 24.40 17.22 18.33
CA LYS A 601 24.23 17.61 16.92
C LYS A 601 23.68 16.44 16.06
N ASN A 602 24.15 15.23 16.36
CA ASN A 602 23.93 14.03 15.57
C ASN A 602 23.10 12.95 16.32
N SER A 603 22.49 13.29 17.45
CA SER A 603 21.76 12.31 18.27
C SER A 603 20.41 12.84 18.70
N GLN A 604 19.40 11.99 18.61
CA GLN A 604 18.04 12.31 18.98
C GLN A 604 17.41 11.16 19.75
N ILE A 605 16.66 11.48 20.79
CA ILE A 605 15.78 10.56 21.49
C ILE A 605 14.33 10.98 21.30
N TYR A 606 13.43 10.01 21.37
CA TYR A 606 11.99 10.28 21.41
C TYR A 606 11.27 9.27 22.28
N LEU A 607 10.20 9.72 22.89
CA LEU A 607 9.28 8.94 23.71
C LEU A 607 7.88 9.15 23.18
N GLY A 608 7.18 8.07 22.85
CA GLY A 608 5.84 8.10 22.31
C GLY A 608 4.85 7.27 23.13
N VAL A 609 3.61 7.73 23.14
CA VAL A 609 2.45 7.04 23.70
C VAL A 609 1.42 6.90 22.58
N ASN A 610 1.04 5.66 22.28
CA ASN A 610 -0.04 5.37 21.36
C ASN A 610 -1.32 5.10 22.15
N ASN A 611 -2.48 5.42 21.57
CA ASN A 611 -3.79 5.24 22.20
C ASN A 611 -3.83 5.82 23.63
N LEU A 612 -3.48 7.10 23.78
CA LEU A 612 -3.40 7.80 25.07
C LEU A 612 -4.72 7.73 25.85
N LEU A 613 -5.85 7.71 25.16
CA LEU A 613 -7.20 7.64 25.73
C LEU A 613 -7.59 6.22 26.20
N ASP A 614 -6.75 5.22 25.96
CA ASP A 614 -6.94 3.81 26.35
C ASP A 614 -8.22 3.16 25.75
N VAL A 615 -8.60 3.59 24.55
CA VAL A 615 -9.80 3.14 23.86
C VAL A 615 -9.67 1.67 23.45
N ASN A 616 -10.75 0.91 23.59
CA ASN A 616 -10.88 -0.43 23.02
C ASN A 616 -11.29 -0.30 21.55
N TYR A 617 -10.50 -0.88 20.65
CA TYR A 617 -10.80 -0.92 19.23
C TYR A 617 -10.31 -2.23 18.60
N TYR A 618 -10.60 -2.42 17.32
CA TYR A 618 -10.15 -3.57 16.55
C TYR A 618 -9.10 -3.14 15.54
N ASP A 619 -7.98 -3.87 15.50
CA ASP A 619 -6.91 -3.67 14.52
C ASP A 619 -7.35 -4.10 13.13
N ASN A 620 -8.21 -5.13 13.08
CA ASN A 620 -8.76 -5.70 11.86
C ASN A 620 -10.14 -6.32 12.10
N ILE A 621 -10.93 -6.33 11.03
CA ILE A 621 -12.18 -7.08 10.94
C ILE A 621 -12.06 -8.10 9.79
N ARG A 622 -12.26 -9.38 10.11
CA ARG A 622 -12.30 -10.47 9.11
C ARG A 622 -13.68 -10.49 8.45
N ILE A 623 -13.76 -10.02 7.23
CA ILE A 623 -15.01 -9.87 6.49
C ILE A 623 -15.62 -11.26 6.22
N ASN A 624 -16.92 -11.40 6.47
CA ASN A 624 -17.72 -12.61 6.23
C ASN A 624 -17.15 -13.89 6.89
N ALA A 625 -16.40 -13.77 7.98
CA ALA A 625 -15.79 -14.91 8.65
C ALA A 625 -16.84 -15.86 9.26
N PHE A 626 -16.70 -17.15 8.98
CA PHE A 626 -17.60 -18.18 9.50
C PHE A 626 -17.68 -18.19 11.04
N GLY A 627 -18.88 -18.36 11.57
CA GLY A 627 -19.14 -18.40 13.00
C GLY A 627 -19.00 -17.04 13.69
N LYS A 628 -19.13 -15.93 12.96
CA LYS A 628 -19.04 -14.53 13.45
C LYS A 628 -17.70 -14.24 14.16
N ARG A 629 -16.58 -14.85 13.71
CA ARG A 629 -15.23 -14.62 14.23
C ARG A 629 -14.56 -13.43 13.54
N TYR A 630 -15.23 -12.29 13.61
CA TYR A 630 -14.84 -11.09 12.86
C TYR A 630 -13.70 -10.31 13.51
N PHE A 631 -13.53 -10.40 14.84
CA PHE A 631 -12.82 -9.38 15.61
C PHE A 631 -11.36 -9.74 15.87
N GLU A 632 -10.45 -8.85 15.53
CA GLU A 632 -9.05 -8.89 15.93
C GLU A 632 -8.74 -7.67 16.81
N PRO A 633 -8.74 -7.86 18.17
CA PRO A 633 -8.53 -6.74 19.09
C PRO A 633 -7.15 -6.11 18.96
N ALA A 634 -7.13 -4.79 19.02
CA ALA A 634 -5.95 -3.94 18.96
C ALA A 634 -5.34 -3.65 20.35
N PRO A 635 -4.05 -3.23 20.40
CA PRO A 635 -3.40 -2.78 21.63
C PRO A 635 -4.12 -1.61 22.30
N LYS A 636 -4.23 -1.68 23.61
CA LYS A 636 -4.58 -0.53 24.47
C LYS A 636 -3.43 0.50 24.50
N ARG A 637 -3.51 1.46 25.42
CA ARG A 637 -2.42 2.44 25.64
C ARG A 637 -1.09 1.72 25.76
N ASN A 638 -0.13 2.16 24.94
CA ASN A 638 1.19 1.57 24.92
C ASN A 638 2.27 2.63 24.64
N PHE A 639 3.50 2.29 24.97
CA PHE A 639 4.62 3.22 24.94
C PHE A 639 5.72 2.69 24.01
N HIS A 640 6.44 3.63 23.41
CA HIS A 640 7.67 3.33 22.70
C HIS A 640 8.74 4.40 22.98
N PHE A 641 9.99 3.96 22.97
CA PHE A 641 11.17 4.80 23.10
C PHE A 641 12.10 4.54 21.93
N GLY A 642 12.67 5.59 21.37
CA GLY A 642 13.62 5.46 20.28
C GLY A 642 14.81 6.38 20.42
N ILE A 643 15.93 5.94 19.84
CA ILE A 643 17.18 6.68 19.75
C ILE A 643 17.73 6.60 18.33
N ASN A 644 18.14 7.74 17.80
CA ASN A 644 18.77 7.86 16.49
C ASN A 644 20.15 8.49 16.67
N PHE A 645 21.15 7.91 16.00
CA PHE A 645 22.49 8.47 15.88
C PHE A 645 22.83 8.59 14.40
N SER A 646 23.42 9.73 14.00
CA SER A 646 23.94 9.96 12.64
C SER A 646 25.37 10.51 12.72
N PHE A 647 26.26 10.04 11.86
CA PHE A 647 27.66 10.47 11.80
C PHE A 647 28.06 10.79 10.36
#